data_92c5bcc0e762961385c12a258457c9a0
#
_entry.id   92c5bcc0e762961385c12a258457c9a0
#
_cell.length_a   1.000
_cell.length_b   1.000
_cell.length_c   1.000
_cell.angle_alpha   90.00
_cell.angle_beta   90.00
_cell.angle_gamma   90.00
#
_symmetry.space_group_name_H-M   'P 1'
#
loop_
_entity.id
_entity.type
_entity.pdbx_description
1 polymer ?
#
loop_
_entity_poly.entity_id
_entity_poly.type
_entity_poly.pdbx_seq_one_letter_code
_entity_poly.pdbx_strand_id
1 'polypeptide(L)'
;MTKKIVILLCMVVNLFAFGQKDSIYIEADLSARILHVKQKIVYQNSSQKYLSKIKLLNLVAAYQNRQTRLLKRKLEDRKTDLYYAKKDEEGQLLYLVVNNTPITKNLQEENIYISLEKTLKTNETTTLSLEYSIKIPDAKFTGYGAENDSYLLKNFFLVPDSFDEDNATNKHFIDIEENYNTNTFYKIDFSTSTYNIQSNLPEISPKVFSGVINDDIEIHLSALKNFRLKTEIDGKKYLVDFGYDVPEDDQKNMEFYIPLQLKFLKDKIGFLPDKIFISQVSKKKNDFFGNDDIKFWKFKLQLFSDAEKIDMDYFSIISQEIADQLFSSNKKENHWISNGLKTYWEIQYLEKFYKDYKLLGNLIDYKILGIKPLKYSFVSKLNLNERYGLAYQYIMMQNLDQKIDENLQQLSNFNEIAISKFETGTLFNFVSEKMGKENFENFVKEYISKYKNEQLDKEEFLNELAIKSGYSSAFMGNYIQHKMRVNFNLKSFERIDNQLHIKVSKNTTENIPFKLNVLDANGNDKTYWYDTNDKKGESTYVIPDTNVEKITINSNYAFPENNFRDNYLYTKGFFSNTKKIKFKLFTDKPNPEYNEIFYTPKLNWNNYDKFLVGIKFHNKSIIETPFQYSILPYYSTGTGKLVGSTAVSYRIQPAESFYRSLTLAASAAAFHYDYDLTYRRFGASATMALNKNPRSQIGRNIIVSYNHFDRELSEAMQLKNDYSKYNIWNFGFIYSENNVILEKYLFSNFQVMEDYQKLTAESFYRWEYAQNKKLSLRFFGGLFINNQTRNNTFNLGISKVSNYSFSYNLLAQSASSGILSQQFVIAEGGFKSFINGTVNQWLISSNVDAHVWKMFNVYADAGLYKNKTHDPKFIWDSGIKLKVVPDFLEIYFPVQSSLGFEPKFKDYGSRIRYTLNFNLGAVVGYFRRGWF
;
A
#
# COMPACT_ATOMS: atom_id res chain seq x y z
N MET A 1 59.74 7.73 27.25
CA MET A 1 58.62 7.72 28.25
C MET A 1 57.57 8.81 27.94
N THR A 2 57.92 9.96 27.49
CA THR A 2 56.99 11.12 27.20
C THR A 2 55.97 10.87 26.10
N LYS A 3 56.29 10.17 25.02
CA LYS A 3 55.31 9.87 23.94
C LYS A 3 54.18 8.89 24.34
N LYS A 4 54.45 7.93 25.27
CA LYS A 4 53.40 7.00 25.72
C LYS A 4 52.43 7.65 26.73
N ILE A 5 52.89 8.67 27.47
CA ILE A 5 52.07 9.44 28.42
C ILE A 5 51.15 10.38 27.68
N VAL A 6 51.58 10.99 26.56
CA VAL A 6 50.75 11.85 25.74
C VAL A 6 49.66 11.04 25.01
N ILE A 7 49.97 9.82 24.55
CA ILE A 7 48.95 8.95 23.92
C ILE A 7 47.94 8.46 24.99
N LEU A 8 48.38 8.15 26.21
CA LEU A 8 47.49 7.79 27.32
C LEU A 8 46.62 8.99 27.76
N LEU A 9 47.21 10.22 27.78
CA LEU A 9 46.47 11.45 28.13
C LEU A 9 45.46 11.83 27.00
N CYS A 10 45.78 11.64 25.71
CA CYS A 10 44.83 11.79 24.63
C CYS A 10 43.73 10.71 24.60
N MET A 11 43.99 9.49 25.09
CA MET A 11 42.95 8.47 25.33
C MET A 11 42.04 8.83 26.50
N VAL A 12 42.54 9.46 27.56
CA VAL A 12 41.77 9.86 28.74
C VAL A 12 40.94 11.12 28.50
N VAL A 13 41.40 12.04 27.67
CA VAL A 13 40.69 13.32 27.37
C VAL A 13 39.51 13.11 26.41
N ASN A 14 39.49 12.00 25.63
CA ASN A 14 38.31 11.64 24.82
C ASN A 14 37.20 10.88 25.58
N LEU A 15 37.39 10.60 26.90
CA LEU A 15 36.40 9.90 27.76
C LEU A 15 35.36 10.84 28.42
N PHE A 16 35.42 12.12 28.16
CA PHE A 16 34.43 13.09 28.66
C PHE A 16 33.72 13.85 27.51
N ALA A 17 33.26 13.12 26.46
CA ALA A 17 32.23 13.66 25.58
C ALA A 17 30.89 13.38 26.26
N PHE A 18 30.21 14.41 26.65
CA PHE A 18 28.88 14.36 27.24
C PHE A 18 27.92 13.52 26.36
N GLY A 19 27.27 12.52 26.94
CA GLY A 19 26.17 11.79 26.33
C GLY A 19 26.51 10.49 25.56
N GLN A 20 27.79 10.07 25.45
CA GLN A 20 28.20 8.83 24.82
C GLN A 20 27.82 7.63 25.68
N LYS A 21 26.99 6.69 25.15
CA LYS A 21 26.45 5.53 25.88
C LYS A 21 27.40 4.33 25.82
N ASP A 22 27.78 3.93 24.62
CA ASP A 22 28.62 2.76 24.37
C ASP A 22 29.77 3.11 23.41
N SER A 23 30.87 2.33 23.49
CA SER A 23 31.98 2.43 22.55
C SER A 23 32.29 1.07 21.95
N ILE A 24 32.28 1.00 20.63
CA ILE A 24 32.44 -0.22 19.84
C ILE A 24 33.63 -0.08 18.91
N TYR A 25 34.58 -1.00 19.03
CA TYR A 25 35.79 -1.08 18.23
C TYR A 25 35.71 -2.36 17.41
N ILE A 26 35.84 -2.28 16.10
CA ILE A 26 35.70 -3.40 15.16
C ILE A 26 36.92 -3.46 14.26
N GLU A 27 37.53 -4.62 14.17
CA GLU A 27 38.44 -5.00 13.10
C GLU A 27 37.73 -6.06 12.27
N ALA A 28 37.56 -5.82 10.97
CA ALA A 28 36.82 -6.71 10.11
C ALA A 28 37.52 -6.96 8.78
N ASP A 29 37.37 -8.17 8.27
CA ASP A 29 37.81 -8.58 6.94
C ASP A 29 36.73 -9.43 6.26
N LEU A 30 36.66 -9.34 4.94
CA LEU A 30 35.67 -10.02 4.14
C LEU A 30 36.32 -10.94 3.11
N SER A 31 35.97 -12.23 3.16
CA SER A 31 36.37 -13.20 2.18
C SER A 31 35.23 -14.15 1.80
N ALA A 32 35.00 -14.37 0.50
CA ALA A 32 34.01 -15.33 -0.01
C ALA A 32 32.62 -15.25 0.66
N ARG A 33 32.06 -14.06 0.85
CA ARG A 33 30.79 -13.76 1.55
C ARG A 33 30.81 -14.05 3.07
N ILE A 34 31.98 -14.29 3.65
CA ILE A 34 32.14 -14.46 5.10
C ILE A 34 32.84 -13.23 5.66
N LEU A 35 32.19 -12.55 6.58
CA LEU A 35 32.72 -11.42 7.34
C LEU A 35 33.35 -11.96 8.64
N HIS A 36 34.66 -11.82 8.78
CA HIS A 36 35.41 -12.16 9.97
C HIS A 36 35.56 -10.91 10.82
N VAL A 37 35.23 -11.00 12.10
CA VAL A 37 35.15 -9.84 12.99
C VAL A 37 35.84 -10.11 14.31
N LYS A 38 36.72 -9.17 14.72
CA LYS A 38 37.17 -8.99 16.10
C LYS A 38 36.60 -7.70 16.62
N GLN A 39 35.87 -7.77 17.72
CA GLN A 39 35.11 -6.66 18.24
C GLN A 39 35.31 -6.48 19.74
N LYS A 40 35.46 -5.24 20.18
CA LYS A 40 35.47 -4.85 21.57
C LYS A 40 34.35 -3.90 21.86
N ILE A 41 33.47 -4.23 22.79
CA ILE A 41 32.33 -3.39 23.20
C ILE A 41 32.62 -2.91 24.64
N VAL A 42 32.67 -1.61 24.85
CA VAL A 42 32.63 -1.00 26.17
C VAL A 42 31.18 -0.59 26.40
N TYR A 43 30.49 -1.35 27.27
CA TYR A 43 29.06 -1.20 27.51
C TYR A 43 28.84 -0.54 28.89
N GLN A 44 27.99 0.51 28.94
CA GLN A 44 27.55 1.16 30.15
C GLN A 44 26.10 0.79 30.47
N ASN A 45 25.83 0.35 31.71
CA ASN A 45 24.48 0.14 32.19
C ASN A 45 23.81 1.48 32.48
N SER A 46 23.05 2.03 31.53
CA SER A 46 22.26 3.27 31.72
C SER A 46 20.90 3.03 32.37
N SER A 47 20.50 1.75 32.57
CA SER A 47 19.20 1.41 33.17
C SER A 47 19.17 1.63 34.67
N GLN A 48 17.97 1.75 35.22
CA GLN A 48 17.74 1.80 36.69
C GLN A 48 17.88 0.42 37.36
N LYS A 49 18.08 -0.65 36.57
CA LYS A 49 18.18 -2.03 37.06
C LYS A 49 19.62 -2.56 37.04
N TYR A 50 19.90 -3.50 37.92
CA TYR A 50 21.15 -4.26 37.87
C TYR A 50 21.06 -5.34 36.81
N LEU A 51 22.04 -5.41 35.91
CA LEU A 51 22.07 -6.34 34.80
C LEU A 51 22.95 -7.55 35.09
N SER A 52 22.41 -8.76 35.05
CA SER A 52 23.16 -10.02 35.11
C SER A 52 23.54 -10.57 33.74
N LYS A 53 23.01 -10.01 32.68
CA LYS A 53 23.27 -10.40 31.29
C LYS A 53 23.20 -9.18 30.38
N ILE A 54 23.94 -9.23 29.25
CA ILE A 54 23.85 -8.27 28.18
C ILE A 54 23.25 -8.96 26.96
N LYS A 55 22.27 -8.34 26.35
CA LYS A 55 21.66 -8.77 25.07
C LYS A 55 22.45 -8.19 23.91
N LEU A 56 22.89 -9.05 23.00
CA LEU A 56 23.47 -8.68 21.71
C LEU A 56 22.48 -9.00 20.60
N LEU A 57 22.27 -8.06 19.69
CA LEU A 57 21.45 -8.24 18.51
C LEU A 57 22.25 -8.98 17.43
N ASN A 58 21.70 -10.09 16.94
CA ASN A 58 22.21 -10.89 15.83
C ASN A 58 21.18 -10.86 14.69
N LEU A 59 21.01 -9.69 14.08
CA LEU A 59 19.92 -9.46 13.12
C LEU A 59 20.13 -10.21 11.81
N VAL A 60 21.35 -10.67 11.50
CA VAL A 60 21.62 -11.52 10.34
C VAL A 60 20.88 -12.88 10.41
N ALA A 61 20.55 -13.34 11.61
CA ALA A 61 19.77 -14.56 11.82
C ALA A 61 18.32 -14.48 11.32
N ALA A 62 17.82 -13.29 11.05
CA ALA A 62 16.50 -13.10 10.43
C ALA A 62 16.45 -13.55 8.96
N TYR A 63 17.60 -13.58 8.25
CA TYR A 63 17.71 -13.89 6.83
C TYR A 63 17.75 -15.39 6.55
N GLN A 64 16.75 -16.12 7.01
CA GLN A 64 16.63 -17.57 6.86
C GLN A 64 15.25 -17.96 6.37
N ASN A 65 15.17 -19.01 5.54
CA ASN A 65 13.92 -19.64 5.15
C ASN A 65 13.37 -20.51 6.29
N ARG A 66 12.96 -19.87 7.36
CA ARG A 66 12.25 -20.44 8.52
C ARG A 66 11.21 -19.45 9.00
N GLN A 67 10.45 -19.74 10.03
CA GLN A 67 9.40 -18.86 10.57
C GLN A 67 9.97 -17.60 11.28
N THR A 68 10.82 -16.83 10.59
CA THR A 68 11.32 -15.54 11.08
C THR A 68 10.25 -14.45 10.88
N ARG A 69 10.34 -13.38 11.67
CA ARG A 69 9.45 -12.22 11.46
C ARG A 69 9.74 -11.50 10.14
N LEU A 70 11.02 -11.50 9.70
CA LEU A 70 11.41 -10.97 8.39
C LEU A 70 10.72 -11.73 7.25
N LEU A 71 10.75 -13.08 7.26
CA LEU A 71 10.07 -13.86 6.22
C LEU A 71 8.58 -13.55 6.17
N LYS A 72 7.91 -13.50 7.34
CA LYS A 72 6.49 -13.14 7.42
C LYS A 72 6.24 -11.75 6.83
N ARG A 73 7.06 -10.76 7.17
CA ARG A 73 6.96 -9.39 6.63
C ARG A 73 7.12 -9.36 5.12
N LYS A 74 8.11 -10.08 4.58
CA LYS A 74 8.31 -10.16 3.12
C LYS A 74 7.13 -10.77 2.39
N LEU A 75 6.49 -11.81 2.95
CA LEU A 75 5.28 -12.37 2.39
C LEU A 75 4.08 -11.40 2.46
N GLU A 76 3.95 -10.62 3.53
CA GLU A 76 2.98 -9.51 3.62
C GLU A 76 3.23 -8.47 2.52
N ASP A 77 4.48 -8.14 2.24
CA ASP A 77 4.91 -7.21 1.18
C ASP A 77 4.88 -7.84 -0.23
N ARG A 78 4.35 -9.05 -0.36
CA ARG A 78 4.25 -9.83 -1.61
C ARG A 78 5.59 -10.19 -2.26
N LYS A 79 6.65 -10.34 -1.45
CA LYS A 79 7.98 -10.77 -1.87
C LYS A 79 8.23 -12.21 -1.43
N THR A 80 8.69 -13.06 -2.35
CA THR A 80 8.88 -14.50 -2.12
C THR A 80 10.33 -14.95 -2.10
N ASP A 81 11.29 -14.04 -2.34
CA ASP A 81 12.71 -14.37 -2.47
C ASP A 81 13.26 -15.12 -1.25
N LEU A 82 12.95 -14.64 -0.03
CA LEU A 82 13.38 -15.28 1.21
C LEU A 82 12.65 -16.61 1.47
N TYR A 83 11.40 -16.74 1.00
CA TYR A 83 10.65 -17.99 1.12
C TYR A 83 11.25 -19.13 0.28
N TYR A 84 11.79 -18.79 -0.91
CA TYR A 84 12.48 -19.73 -1.79
C TYR A 84 14.01 -19.72 -1.66
N ALA A 85 14.54 -19.06 -0.62
CA ALA A 85 15.98 -18.96 -0.40
C ALA A 85 16.64 -20.34 -0.30
N LYS A 86 17.79 -20.48 -0.93
CA LYS A 86 18.66 -21.62 -0.77
C LYS A 86 19.57 -21.42 0.43
N LYS A 87 20.11 -22.51 0.96
CA LYS A 87 21.00 -22.48 2.13
C LYS A 87 22.26 -21.63 1.97
N ASP A 88 22.79 -21.53 0.74
CA ASP A 88 23.94 -20.70 0.41
C ASP A 88 23.61 -19.20 0.34
N GLU A 89 22.35 -18.84 0.16
CA GLU A 89 21.85 -17.45 0.09
C GLU A 89 21.47 -16.88 1.46
N GLU A 90 21.24 -17.73 2.46
CA GLU A 90 20.82 -17.34 3.81
C GLU A 90 21.93 -16.67 4.60
N GLY A 91 21.55 -15.79 5.55
CA GLY A 91 22.43 -15.20 6.54
C GLY A 91 22.61 -16.09 7.76
N GLN A 92 23.81 -16.12 8.34
CA GLN A 92 24.11 -16.99 9.47
C GLN A 92 25.29 -16.49 10.28
N LEU A 93 25.19 -16.52 11.61
CA LEU A 93 26.32 -16.44 12.52
C LEU A 93 26.95 -17.83 12.60
N LEU A 94 28.23 -17.98 12.15
CA LEU A 94 28.88 -19.27 12.01
C LEU A 94 29.51 -19.75 13.34
N TYR A 95 30.17 -18.84 14.05
CA TYR A 95 30.69 -19.08 15.41
C TYR A 95 30.72 -17.76 16.19
N LEU A 96 30.83 -17.86 17.49
CA LEU A 96 30.99 -16.73 18.43
C LEU A 96 31.84 -17.15 19.63
N VAL A 97 32.88 -16.37 19.89
CA VAL A 97 33.68 -16.46 21.13
C VAL A 97 33.55 -15.14 21.90
N VAL A 98 33.24 -15.20 23.18
CA VAL A 98 33.10 -14.04 24.05
C VAL A 98 34.08 -14.18 25.23
N ASN A 99 34.98 -13.20 25.42
CA ASN A 99 35.99 -13.21 26.46
C ASN A 99 36.76 -14.56 26.53
N ASN A 100 37.21 -15.06 25.35
CA ASN A 100 37.86 -16.35 25.11
C ASN A 100 37.01 -17.60 25.43
N THR A 101 35.69 -17.43 25.66
CA THR A 101 34.78 -18.54 25.92
C THR A 101 33.88 -18.75 24.68
N PRO A 102 33.90 -19.96 24.06
CA PRO A 102 33.03 -20.26 22.91
C PRO A 102 31.55 -20.30 23.33
N ILE A 103 30.70 -19.63 22.55
CA ILE A 103 29.24 -19.69 22.69
C ILE A 103 28.73 -20.71 21.63
N THR A 104 28.11 -21.79 22.09
CA THR A 104 27.64 -22.88 21.22
C THR A 104 26.14 -22.98 21.12
N LYS A 105 25.40 -22.23 21.92
CA LYS A 105 23.92 -22.23 21.92
C LYS A 105 23.38 -20.91 21.36
N ASN A 106 22.21 -21.01 20.71
CA ASN A 106 21.42 -19.87 20.24
C ASN A 106 22.09 -18.99 19.16
N LEU A 107 23.12 -19.48 18.46
CA LEU A 107 23.78 -18.74 17.37
C LEU A 107 22.85 -18.36 16.22
N GLN A 108 21.73 -19.06 16.09
CA GLN A 108 20.74 -18.81 15.03
C GLN A 108 19.58 -17.92 15.50
N GLU A 109 19.62 -17.46 16.76
CA GLU A 109 18.61 -16.55 17.28
C GLU A 109 19.00 -15.08 17.05
N GLU A 110 18.00 -14.22 16.85
CA GLU A 110 18.22 -12.79 16.66
C GLU A 110 18.67 -12.05 17.93
N ASN A 111 18.51 -12.66 19.11
CA ASN A 111 18.91 -12.10 20.38
C ASN A 111 19.81 -13.10 21.12
N ILE A 112 21.06 -12.71 21.36
CA ILE A 112 22.06 -13.52 22.08
C ILE A 112 22.28 -12.88 23.45
N TYR A 113 22.07 -13.66 24.53
CA TYR A 113 22.25 -13.19 25.88
C TYR A 113 23.59 -13.69 26.44
N ILE A 114 24.47 -12.74 26.80
CA ILE A 114 25.78 -12.99 27.41
C ILE A 114 25.66 -12.80 28.92
N SER A 115 25.85 -13.87 29.69
CA SER A 115 25.86 -13.81 31.14
C SER A 115 27.11 -13.10 31.63
N LEU A 116 26.97 -12.21 32.61
CA LEU A 116 28.07 -11.48 33.23
C LEU A 116 28.58 -12.25 34.48
N GLU A 117 29.89 -12.25 34.70
CA GLU A 117 30.48 -12.83 35.90
C GLU A 117 30.05 -12.09 37.16
N LYS A 118 29.88 -10.76 37.05
CA LYS A 118 29.35 -9.89 38.12
C LYS A 118 28.15 -9.12 37.56
N THR A 119 27.15 -8.95 38.41
CA THR A 119 26.01 -8.08 38.14
C THR A 119 26.48 -6.64 37.97
N LEU A 120 26.14 -6.02 36.85
CA LEU A 120 26.50 -4.66 36.45
C LEU A 120 25.51 -3.67 37.07
N LYS A 121 25.98 -2.80 37.94
CA LYS A 121 25.17 -1.77 38.62
C LYS A 121 24.86 -0.62 37.64
N THR A 122 23.87 0.20 37.98
CA THR A 122 23.56 1.44 37.26
C THR A 122 24.80 2.32 37.11
N ASN A 123 25.04 2.83 35.90
CA ASN A 123 26.23 3.62 35.50
C ASN A 123 27.57 2.90 35.56
N GLU A 124 27.59 1.60 35.89
CA GLU A 124 28.80 0.81 35.82
C GLU A 124 29.09 0.34 34.38
N THR A 125 30.36 0.24 34.03
CA THR A 125 30.82 -0.19 32.71
C THR A 125 31.42 -1.57 32.73
N THR A 126 31.25 -2.32 31.64
CA THR A 126 31.94 -3.59 31.42
C THR A 126 32.47 -3.64 29.98
N THR A 127 33.43 -4.53 29.76
CA THR A 127 34.00 -4.74 28.41
C THR A 127 33.76 -6.18 27.97
N LEU A 128 33.22 -6.32 26.73
CA LEU A 128 33.11 -7.60 26.07
C LEU A 128 34.07 -7.65 24.87
N SER A 129 34.86 -8.72 24.80
CA SER A 129 35.71 -9.01 23.62
C SER A 129 35.06 -10.14 22.83
N LEU A 130 34.74 -9.90 21.58
CA LEU A 130 34.06 -10.83 20.69
C LEU A 130 34.97 -11.22 19.54
N GLU A 131 34.92 -12.47 19.12
CA GLU A 131 35.49 -12.97 17.88
C GLU A 131 34.43 -13.85 17.19
N TYR A 132 34.03 -13.52 15.95
CA TYR A 132 32.98 -14.23 15.29
C TYR A 132 33.09 -14.13 13.76
N SER A 133 32.35 -14.99 13.06
CA SER A 133 32.19 -14.91 11.61
C SER A 133 30.73 -14.97 11.21
N ILE A 134 30.39 -14.14 10.24
CA ILE A 134 29.02 -14.03 9.69
C ILE A 134 29.06 -14.39 8.21
N LYS A 135 28.18 -15.31 7.82
CA LYS A 135 27.83 -15.51 6.43
C LYS A 135 26.84 -14.44 6.00
N ILE A 136 27.22 -13.61 5.03
CA ILE A 136 26.40 -12.49 4.54
C ILE A 136 25.26 -13.03 3.68
N PRO A 137 23.99 -12.62 3.95
CA PRO A 137 22.84 -13.01 3.12
C PRO A 137 22.88 -12.39 1.72
N ASP A 138 22.06 -12.90 0.82
CA ASP A 138 21.85 -12.31 -0.49
C ASP A 138 21.06 -10.99 -0.39
N ALA A 139 21.52 -9.95 -1.09
CA ALA A 139 20.90 -8.62 -1.06
C ALA A 139 19.49 -8.60 -1.68
N LYS A 140 19.09 -9.61 -2.48
CA LYS A 140 17.74 -9.69 -3.05
C LYS A 140 16.63 -9.71 -2.02
N PHE A 141 16.91 -10.10 -0.76
CA PHE A 141 15.90 -10.20 0.29
C PHE A 141 15.45 -8.84 0.81
N THR A 142 16.41 -7.92 1.02
CA THR A 142 16.12 -6.61 1.63
C THR A 142 16.81 -5.44 0.92
N GLY A 143 17.81 -5.73 0.09
CA GLY A 143 18.77 -4.78 -0.45
C GLY A 143 20.08 -4.74 0.35
N TYR A 144 20.06 -5.21 1.61
CA TYR A 144 21.28 -5.39 2.41
C TYR A 144 21.81 -6.80 2.26
N GLY A 145 23.12 -6.93 2.07
CA GLY A 145 23.79 -8.21 1.85
C GLY A 145 24.76 -8.20 0.68
N ALA A 146 24.95 -9.36 0.08
CA ALA A 146 25.85 -9.58 -1.08
C ALA A 146 25.10 -9.46 -2.41
N GLU A 147 25.59 -8.65 -3.32
CA GLU A 147 25.11 -8.54 -4.71
C GLU A 147 26.33 -8.50 -5.64
N ASN A 148 26.55 -9.57 -6.44
CA ASN A 148 27.76 -9.74 -7.24
C ASN A 148 29.04 -9.56 -6.41
N ASP A 149 29.93 -8.64 -6.77
CA ASP A 149 31.18 -8.32 -6.07
C ASP A 149 31.06 -7.10 -5.15
N SER A 150 29.85 -6.79 -4.71
CA SER A 150 29.59 -5.71 -3.76
C SER A 150 28.78 -6.19 -2.55
N TYR A 151 28.94 -5.51 -1.43
CA TYR A 151 28.28 -5.84 -0.16
C TYR A 151 27.80 -4.57 0.51
N LEU A 152 26.53 -4.52 0.85
CA LEU A 152 25.95 -3.45 1.65
C LEU A 152 25.59 -4.01 3.03
N LEU A 153 26.31 -3.59 4.05
CA LEU A 153 26.15 -4.09 5.42
C LEU A 153 25.40 -3.04 6.23
N LYS A 154 24.29 -3.42 6.85
CA LYS A 154 23.60 -2.68 7.89
C LYS A 154 23.11 -3.64 8.94
N ASN A 155 23.39 -3.35 10.22
CA ASN A 155 22.99 -4.20 11.36
C ASN A 155 23.54 -5.64 11.31
N PHE A 156 24.70 -5.87 10.69
CA PHE A 156 25.34 -7.18 10.63
C PHE A 156 26.37 -7.41 11.74
N PHE A 157 26.80 -6.37 12.43
CA PHE A 157 27.63 -6.52 13.63
C PHE A 157 26.79 -6.87 14.85
N LEU A 158 27.37 -7.61 15.80
CA LEU A 158 26.73 -7.90 17.08
C LEU A 158 26.81 -6.66 17.97
N VAL A 159 25.67 -6.01 18.23
CA VAL A 159 25.62 -4.75 18.99
C VAL A 159 24.57 -4.83 20.10
N PRO A 160 24.74 -4.12 21.23
CA PRO A 160 23.66 -3.91 22.19
C PRO A 160 22.54 -3.08 21.55
N ASP A 161 21.30 -3.24 22.03
CA ASP A 161 20.18 -2.38 21.65
C ASP A 161 20.21 -1.10 22.49
N SER A 162 20.52 0.03 21.87
CA SER A 162 20.60 1.33 22.56
C SER A 162 19.26 1.83 23.13
N PHE A 163 18.14 1.29 22.67
CA PHE A 163 16.78 1.65 23.10
C PHE A 163 16.16 0.67 24.11
N ASP A 164 16.81 -0.44 24.43
CA ASP A 164 16.35 -1.43 25.40
C ASP A 164 17.38 -1.60 26.55
N GLU A 165 17.46 -0.57 27.36
CA GLU A 165 18.45 -0.45 28.43
C GLU A 165 18.41 -1.61 29.45
N ASP A 166 17.21 -2.11 29.73
CA ASP A 166 17.00 -3.23 30.66
C ASP A 166 17.27 -4.60 30.04
N ASN A 167 17.56 -4.68 28.75
CA ASN A 167 17.64 -5.93 27.96
C ASN A 167 16.39 -6.83 28.09
N ALA A 168 15.22 -6.24 28.28
CA ALA A 168 14.02 -6.95 28.67
C ALA A 168 13.23 -7.49 27.48
N THR A 169 13.33 -6.84 26.30
CA THR A 169 12.52 -7.15 25.12
C THR A 169 13.32 -7.84 24.02
N ASN A 170 12.76 -8.86 23.38
CA ASN A 170 13.38 -9.45 22.21
C ASN A 170 13.12 -8.56 20.98
N LYS A 171 14.17 -8.25 20.24
CA LYS A 171 14.12 -7.52 18.99
C LYS A 171 14.16 -8.49 17.81
N HIS A 172 13.52 -8.09 16.72
CA HIS A 172 13.47 -8.87 15.50
C HIS A 172 13.64 -7.93 14.31
N PHE A 173 14.51 -8.29 13.40
CA PHE A 173 14.65 -7.58 12.15
C PHE A 173 13.47 -7.90 11.20
N ILE A 174 12.81 -6.86 10.70
CA ILE A 174 11.62 -6.98 9.85
C ILE A 174 11.70 -6.13 8.59
N ASP A 175 12.88 -5.61 8.25
CA ASP A 175 13.14 -4.74 7.09
C ASP A 175 12.29 -3.45 7.10
N ILE A 176 12.28 -2.78 8.24
CA ILE A 176 11.67 -1.47 8.43
C ILE A 176 12.77 -0.48 8.80
N GLU A 177 12.57 0.81 8.51
CA GLU A 177 13.45 1.89 8.93
C GLU A 177 13.35 2.12 10.45
N GLU A 178 13.85 1.18 11.20
CA GLU A 178 13.96 1.20 12.65
C GLU A 178 15.45 1.19 13.02
N ASN A 179 15.90 2.13 13.84
CA ASN A 179 17.28 2.18 14.29
C ASN A 179 17.46 1.39 15.61
N TYR A 180 18.67 0.87 15.82
CA TYR A 180 19.05 0.14 17.02
C TYR A 180 20.14 0.85 17.82
N ASN A 181 20.82 1.82 17.21
CA ASN A 181 21.93 2.56 17.80
C ASN A 181 21.61 4.05 17.93
N THR A 182 22.03 4.64 19.06
CA THR A 182 22.04 6.08 19.27
C THR A 182 23.15 6.44 20.24
N ASN A 183 23.81 7.61 20.06
CA ASN A 183 24.92 8.08 20.89
C ASN A 183 26.03 7.04 21.11
N THR A 184 26.26 6.19 20.10
CA THR A 184 27.27 5.11 20.18
C THR A 184 28.52 5.54 19.41
N PHE A 185 29.68 5.44 20.07
CA PHE A 185 30.96 5.66 19.41
C PHE A 185 31.40 4.38 18.69
N TYR A 186 31.78 4.54 17.42
CA TYR A 186 32.36 3.47 16.63
C TYR A 186 33.73 3.82 16.11
N LYS A 187 34.61 2.79 16.12
CA LYS A 187 35.83 2.78 15.34
C LYS A 187 35.89 1.44 14.59
N ILE A 188 35.86 1.50 13.26
CA ILE A 188 35.81 0.33 12.37
C ILE A 188 37.03 0.34 11.47
N ASP A 189 37.80 -0.71 11.49
CA ASP A 189 39.03 -0.89 10.75
C ASP A 189 38.88 -2.04 9.74
N PHE A 190 38.96 -1.70 8.46
CA PHE A 190 39.03 -2.60 7.31
C PHE A 190 40.37 -2.48 6.56
N SER A 191 41.43 -2.05 7.22
CA SER A 191 42.73 -1.78 6.57
C SER A 191 43.29 -3.01 5.85
N THR A 192 42.96 -4.22 6.28
CA THR A 192 43.35 -5.49 5.65
C THR A 192 42.54 -5.85 4.41
N SER A 193 41.36 -5.26 4.23
CA SER A 193 40.45 -5.58 3.12
C SER A 193 40.97 -5.09 1.76
N THR A 194 40.76 -5.87 0.71
CA THR A 194 41.09 -5.50 -0.69
C THR A 194 40.02 -4.60 -1.32
N TYR A 195 38.81 -4.55 -0.77
CA TYR A 195 37.70 -3.76 -1.29
C TYR A 195 37.88 -2.24 -1.10
N ASN A 196 37.23 -1.45 -1.99
CA ASN A 196 36.95 -0.05 -1.71
C ASN A 196 35.79 0.04 -0.71
N ILE A 197 35.91 0.89 0.28
CA ILE A 197 34.96 0.96 1.38
C ILE A 197 34.41 2.36 1.55
N GLN A 198 33.11 2.45 1.73
CA GLN A 198 32.41 3.66 2.06
C GLN A 198 31.48 3.38 3.26
N SER A 199 31.23 4.39 4.10
CA SER A 199 30.35 4.26 5.26
C SER A 199 29.69 5.60 5.54
N ASN A 200 28.59 5.60 6.28
CA ASN A 200 28.02 6.81 6.85
C ASN A 200 28.89 7.42 7.97
N LEU A 201 29.90 6.71 8.51
CA LEU A 201 30.89 7.26 9.41
C LEU A 201 32.00 8.04 8.69
N PRO A 202 32.61 9.06 9.32
CA PRO A 202 33.82 9.73 8.83
C PRO A 202 35.00 8.77 8.66
N GLU A 203 35.73 8.90 7.53
CA GLU A 203 36.97 8.17 7.29
C GLU A 203 38.14 8.96 7.89
N ILE A 204 38.82 8.42 8.92
CA ILE A 204 39.93 9.06 9.63
C ILE A 204 41.32 8.68 9.09
N SER A 205 41.43 7.52 8.46
CA SER A 205 42.56 7.05 7.67
C SER A 205 42.05 6.05 6.63
N PRO A 206 42.83 5.66 5.59
CA PRO A 206 42.36 4.76 4.54
C PRO A 206 41.69 3.50 5.12
N LYS A 207 40.39 3.30 4.80
CA LYS A 207 39.53 2.19 5.24
C LYS A 207 39.34 2.10 6.76
N VAL A 208 39.61 3.16 7.51
CA VAL A 208 39.33 3.26 8.96
C VAL A 208 38.34 4.37 9.21
N PHE A 209 37.21 4.02 9.78
CA PHE A 209 36.07 4.94 10.01
C PHE A 209 35.88 5.12 11.51
N SER A 210 35.58 6.34 11.96
CA SER A 210 35.33 6.59 13.39
C SER A 210 34.45 7.80 13.59
N GLY A 211 33.54 7.70 14.58
CA GLY A 211 32.66 8.78 15.00
C GLY A 211 31.57 8.32 15.93
N VAL A 212 30.83 9.28 16.47
CA VAL A 212 29.58 9.03 17.19
C VAL A 212 28.45 9.02 16.19
N ILE A 213 27.55 8.04 16.28
CA ILE A 213 26.39 7.90 15.40
C ILE A 213 25.10 7.94 16.20
N ASN A 214 24.11 8.59 15.63
CA ASN A 214 22.72 8.63 16.11
C ASN A 214 21.76 7.80 15.25
N ASP A 215 22.29 6.99 14.35
CA ASP A 215 21.56 6.05 13.51
C ASP A 215 22.38 4.75 13.39
N ASP A 216 21.91 3.80 12.62
CA ASP A 216 22.64 2.55 12.39
C ASP A 216 23.80 2.75 11.41
N ILE A 217 24.83 1.92 11.56
CA ILE A 217 25.99 1.95 10.67
C ILE A 217 25.63 1.28 9.34
N GLU A 218 25.93 2.00 8.26
CA GLU A 218 25.92 1.45 6.91
C GLU A 218 27.33 1.42 6.33
N ILE A 219 27.72 0.27 5.77
CA ILE A 219 29.04 0.06 5.14
C ILE A 219 28.84 -0.58 3.80
N HIS A 220 29.40 0.04 2.78
CA HIS A 220 29.44 -0.50 1.43
C HIS A 220 30.86 -0.92 1.08
N LEU A 221 31.04 -2.18 0.67
CA LEU A 221 32.28 -2.73 0.15
C LEU A 221 32.09 -3.07 -1.32
N SER A 222 32.98 -2.58 -2.19
CA SER A 222 32.92 -2.80 -3.63
C SER A 222 34.31 -3.05 -4.21
N ALA A 223 34.41 -3.94 -5.18
CA ALA A 223 35.61 -4.09 -6.00
C ALA A 223 35.89 -2.83 -6.82
N LEU A 224 34.85 -2.10 -7.22
CA LEU A 224 34.95 -0.87 -7.99
C LEU A 224 34.95 0.37 -7.08
N LYS A 225 35.60 1.44 -7.55
CA LYS A 225 35.55 2.73 -6.84
C LYS A 225 34.27 3.44 -7.21
N ASN A 226 33.44 3.73 -6.22
CA ASN A 226 32.18 4.44 -6.40
C ASN A 226 32.37 5.95 -6.50
N PHE A 227 31.35 6.62 -7.03
CA PHE A 227 31.28 8.07 -7.16
C PHE A 227 31.28 8.75 -5.79
N ARG A 228 31.99 9.85 -5.66
CA ARG A 228 32.07 10.72 -4.47
C ARG A 228 31.97 12.17 -4.88
N LEU A 229 31.00 12.89 -4.42
CA LEU A 229 30.83 14.30 -4.69
C LEU A 229 31.37 15.13 -3.52
N LYS A 230 32.38 15.95 -3.79
CA LYS A 230 32.91 16.93 -2.86
C LYS A 230 32.45 18.32 -3.29
N THR A 231 31.80 19.03 -2.39
CA THR A 231 31.29 20.37 -2.66
C THR A 231 31.64 21.32 -1.52
N GLU A 232 31.67 22.61 -1.80
CA GLU A 232 31.92 23.67 -0.83
C GLU A 232 30.75 24.64 -0.82
N ILE A 233 30.21 24.92 0.37
CA ILE A 233 29.06 25.81 0.57
C ILE A 233 29.38 26.74 1.72
N ASP A 234 29.43 28.05 1.43
CA ASP A 234 29.75 29.10 2.39
C ASP A 234 31.11 28.87 3.10
N GLY A 235 32.11 28.41 2.37
CA GLY A 235 33.48 28.17 2.87
C GLY A 235 33.67 26.87 3.63
N LYS A 236 32.62 26.03 3.78
CA LYS A 236 32.67 24.71 4.43
C LYS A 236 32.55 23.59 3.39
N LYS A 237 33.42 22.58 3.52
CA LYS A 237 33.44 21.41 2.62
C LYS A 237 32.47 20.35 3.12
N TYR A 238 31.74 19.75 2.18
CA TYR A 238 30.80 18.64 2.39
C TYR A 238 31.12 17.49 1.46
N LEU A 239 30.83 16.28 1.90
CA LEU A 239 31.04 15.03 1.15
C LEU A 239 29.71 14.29 1.01
N VAL A 240 29.34 13.97 -0.23
CA VAL A 240 28.24 13.03 -0.53
C VAL A 240 28.83 11.78 -1.16
N ASP A 241 28.73 10.65 -0.45
CA ASP A 241 29.21 9.36 -0.87
C ASP A 241 28.04 8.51 -1.40
N PHE A 242 28.26 7.79 -2.50
CA PHE A 242 27.27 6.92 -3.13
C PHE A 242 27.70 5.45 -3.01
N GLY A 243 26.93 4.66 -2.27
CA GLY A 243 27.12 3.22 -2.07
C GLY A 243 26.60 2.37 -3.23
N TYR A 244 26.77 2.85 -4.48
CA TYR A 244 26.40 2.13 -5.71
C TYR A 244 27.05 2.80 -6.91
N ASP A 245 27.04 2.10 -8.05
CA ASP A 245 27.57 2.62 -9.31
C ASP A 245 26.62 3.67 -9.91
N VAL A 246 27.15 4.87 -10.17
CA VAL A 246 26.39 6.00 -10.75
C VAL A 246 26.83 6.20 -12.19
N PRO A 247 25.91 6.12 -13.19
CA PRO A 247 26.25 6.36 -14.59
C PRO A 247 26.86 7.77 -14.79
N GLU A 248 27.82 7.90 -15.70
CA GLU A 248 28.55 9.16 -15.93
C GLU A 248 27.63 10.34 -16.30
N ASP A 249 26.58 10.10 -17.07
CA ASP A 249 25.60 11.13 -17.43
C ASP A 249 24.80 11.61 -16.21
N ASP A 250 24.49 10.70 -15.28
CA ASP A 250 23.82 11.03 -14.02
C ASP A 250 24.78 11.82 -13.11
N GLN A 251 26.08 11.47 -13.06
CA GLN A 251 27.08 12.18 -12.25
C GLN A 251 27.15 13.67 -12.61
N LYS A 252 27.12 14.03 -13.90
CA LYS A 252 27.13 15.43 -14.33
C LYS A 252 25.93 16.22 -13.81
N ASN A 253 24.74 15.61 -13.86
CA ASN A 253 23.53 16.23 -13.31
C ASN A 253 23.61 16.37 -11.78
N MET A 254 24.12 15.34 -11.09
CA MET A 254 24.32 15.38 -9.63
C MET A 254 25.32 16.45 -9.21
N GLU A 255 26.44 16.59 -9.92
CA GLU A 255 27.43 17.63 -9.67
C GLU A 255 26.85 19.05 -9.77
N PHE A 256 25.82 19.22 -10.61
CA PHE A 256 25.12 20.50 -10.73
C PHE A 256 24.06 20.70 -9.66
N TYR A 257 23.15 19.72 -9.47
CA TYR A 257 21.97 19.91 -8.61
C TYR A 257 22.27 19.73 -7.12
N ILE A 258 23.09 18.77 -6.71
CA ILE A 258 23.30 18.47 -5.29
C ILE A 258 23.88 19.66 -4.51
N PRO A 259 24.86 20.44 -5.00
CA PRO A 259 25.31 21.65 -4.30
C PRO A 259 24.20 22.67 -4.08
N LEU A 260 23.30 22.87 -5.06
CA LEU A 260 22.14 23.76 -4.94
C LEU A 260 21.13 23.23 -3.91
N GLN A 261 20.88 21.95 -3.88
CA GLN A 261 20.01 21.28 -2.92
C GLN A 261 20.54 21.42 -1.48
N LEU A 262 21.82 21.13 -1.30
CA LEU A 262 22.48 21.27 0.00
C LEU A 262 22.48 22.74 0.48
N LYS A 263 22.71 23.71 -0.42
CA LYS A 263 22.59 25.12 -0.08
C LYS A 263 21.17 25.47 0.37
N PHE A 264 20.17 25.02 -0.38
CA PHE A 264 18.76 25.21 -0.01
C PHE A 264 18.44 24.63 1.38
N LEU A 265 18.86 23.39 1.65
CA LEU A 265 18.64 22.73 2.94
C LEU A 265 19.39 23.44 4.07
N LYS A 266 20.63 23.86 3.84
CA LYS A 266 21.40 24.64 4.81
C LYS A 266 20.69 25.93 5.22
N ASP A 267 20.12 26.64 4.23
CA ASP A 267 19.36 27.87 4.52
C ASP A 267 18.13 27.61 5.38
N LYS A 268 17.47 26.44 5.18
CA LYS A 268 16.28 25.99 5.95
C LYS A 268 16.61 25.47 7.34
N ILE A 269 17.71 24.75 7.51
CA ILE A 269 18.05 23.99 8.72
C ILE A 269 19.10 24.73 9.58
N GLY A 270 19.90 25.59 8.98
CA GLY A 270 20.99 26.35 9.63
C GLY A 270 22.35 25.64 9.57
N PHE A 271 22.40 24.33 9.52
CA PHE A 271 23.63 23.57 9.33
C PHE A 271 23.38 22.26 8.58
N LEU A 272 24.43 21.62 8.09
CA LEU A 272 24.37 20.31 7.42
C LEU A 272 25.38 19.36 8.05
N PRO A 273 25.12 18.03 8.00
CA PRO A 273 26.15 17.02 8.27
C PRO A 273 27.33 17.19 7.33
N ASP A 274 28.55 16.99 7.81
CA ASP A 274 29.75 17.11 6.98
C ASP A 274 29.85 16.02 5.92
N LYS A 275 29.19 14.89 6.18
CA LYS A 275 29.12 13.74 5.31
C LYS A 275 27.69 13.22 5.21
N ILE A 276 27.25 12.92 3.98
CA ILE A 276 25.99 12.26 3.64
C ILE A 276 26.34 11.00 2.87
N PHE A 277 25.81 9.83 3.28
CA PHE A 277 26.00 8.56 2.60
C PHE A 277 24.67 8.10 2.02
N ILE A 278 24.62 7.87 0.71
CA ILE A 278 23.43 7.42 -0.01
C ILE A 278 23.67 5.99 -0.48
N SER A 279 22.99 5.04 0.15
CA SER A 279 23.09 3.63 -0.22
C SER A 279 22.19 3.27 -1.40
N GLN A 280 22.40 2.10 -1.99
CA GLN A 280 21.52 1.53 -2.99
C GLN A 280 20.10 1.30 -2.45
N VAL A 281 19.97 1.03 -1.14
CA VAL A 281 18.66 0.87 -0.48
C VAL A 281 17.95 2.19 -0.37
N SER A 282 18.63 3.27 0.06
CA SER A 282 18.11 4.64 0.10
C SER A 282 17.58 5.06 -1.28
N LYS A 283 18.34 4.79 -2.33
CA LYS A 283 17.91 5.05 -3.72
C LYS A 283 16.65 4.26 -4.10
N LYS A 284 16.57 2.96 -3.78
CA LYS A 284 15.41 2.11 -4.10
C LYS A 284 14.17 2.45 -3.29
N LYS A 285 14.34 2.98 -2.10
CA LYS A 285 13.26 3.41 -1.19
C LYS A 285 12.82 4.86 -1.42
N ASN A 286 13.36 5.53 -2.45
CA ASN A 286 12.89 6.86 -2.81
C ASN A 286 11.37 6.89 -2.99
N ASP A 287 10.73 7.77 -2.27
CA ASP A 287 9.27 7.91 -2.20
C ASP A 287 8.74 9.15 -2.91
N PHE A 288 9.53 9.75 -3.79
CA PHE A 288 9.07 10.87 -4.60
C PHE A 288 7.99 10.40 -5.58
N PHE A 289 6.77 10.43 -5.12
CA PHE A 289 5.61 9.81 -5.75
C PHE A 289 5.28 10.41 -7.12
N GLY A 290 5.15 9.54 -8.14
CA GLY A 290 4.65 9.93 -9.45
C GLY A 290 5.72 10.51 -10.39
N ASN A 291 7.00 10.29 -10.12
CA ASN A 291 8.11 10.72 -10.97
C ASN A 291 8.54 9.65 -11.99
N ASP A 292 8.12 8.41 -11.79
CA ASP A 292 8.51 7.27 -12.64
C ASP A 292 7.93 7.37 -14.04
N ASP A 293 8.74 6.96 -15.01
CA ASP A 293 8.30 6.81 -16.39
C ASP A 293 7.24 5.73 -16.54
N ILE A 294 6.22 6.00 -17.35
CA ILE A 294 5.21 5.01 -17.69
C ILE A 294 5.78 4.08 -18.77
N LYS A 295 6.03 2.82 -18.38
CA LYS A 295 6.47 1.78 -19.30
C LYS A 295 5.29 0.96 -19.78
N PHE A 296 5.06 0.95 -21.08
CA PHE A 296 4.06 0.10 -21.70
C PHE A 296 4.69 -0.65 -22.88
N TRP A 297 4.85 -1.97 -22.73
CA TRP A 297 5.52 -2.85 -23.67
C TRP A 297 6.94 -2.32 -23.99
N LYS A 298 7.19 -1.92 -25.27
CA LYS A 298 8.46 -1.31 -25.71
C LYS A 298 8.49 0.23 -25.62
N PHE A 299 7.38 0.84 -25.25
CA PHE A 299 7.25 2.30 -25.16
C PHE A 299 7.55 2.76 -23.74
N LYS A 300 8.39 3.78 -23.65
CA LYS A 300 8.71 4.52 -22.42
C LYS A 300 8.19 5.94 -22.58
N LEU A 301 7.20 6.31 -21.77
CA LEU A 301 6.66 7.66 -21.73
C LEU A 301 7.27 8.40 -20.55
N GLN A 302 8.11 9.39 -20.82
CA GLN A 302 8.78 10.20 -19.82
C GLN A 302 7.85 11.30 -19.32
N LEU A 303 7.63 11.37 -18.00
CA LEU A 303 6.92 12.46 -17.37
C LEU A 303 7.78 13.73 -17.32
N PHE A 304 9.06 13.57 -16.95
CA PHE A 304 10.03 14.66 -16.80
C PHE A 304 11.32 14.28 -17.53
N SER A 305 12.16 15.24 -17.83
CA SER A 305 13.50 14.98 -18.34
C SER A 305 14.35 14.22 -17.32
N ASP A 306 15.41 13.54 -17.75
CA ASP A 306 16.26 12.78 -16.83
C ASP A 306 16.96 13.71 -15.82
N ALA A 307 17.31 14.93 -16.22
CA ALA A 307 17.86 15.93 -15.32
C ALA A 307 16.87 16.37 -14.22
N GLU A 308 15.63 16.66 -14.59
CA GLU A 308 14.58 17.04 -13.63
C GLU A 308 14.27 15.89 -12.66
N LYS A 309 14.26 14.63 -13.15
CA LYS A 309 14.07 13.46 -12.28
C LYS A 309 15.21 13.32 -11.28
N ILE A 310 16.46 13.45 -11.75
CA ILE A 310 17.64 13.39 -10.88
C ILE A 310 17.54 14.47 -9.81
N ASP A 311 17.19 15.70 -10.19
CA ASP A 311 17.04 16.79 -9.21
C ASP A 311 15.98 16.47 -8.15
N MET A 312 14.77 16.10 -8.57
CA MET A 312 13.67 15.83 -7.64
C MET A 312 13.94 14.57 -6.79
N ASP A 313 14.43 13.49 -7.39
CA ASP A 313 14.71 12.24 -6.69
C ASP A 313 15.81 12.41 -5.65
N TYR A 314 16.93 13.06 -6.02
CA TYR A 314 18.04 13.26 -5.09
C TYR A 314 17.73 14.29 -4.03
N PHE A 315 16.91 15.31 -4.32
CA PHE A 315 16.41 16.18 -3.27
C PHE A 315 15.63 15.40 -2.21
N SER A 316 14.74 14.51 -2.64
CA SER A 316 13.97 13.65 -1.74
C SER A 316 14.86 12.74 -0.89
N ILE A 317 15.82 12.06 -1.51
CA ILE A 317 16.76 11.16 -0.83
C ILE A 317 17.64 11.93 0.16
N ILE A 318 18.29 13.01 -0.28
CA ILE A 318 19.21 13.79 0.56
C ILE A 318 18.47 14.43 1.74
N SER A 319 17.27 14.96 1.52
CA SER A 319 16.47 15.52 2.61
C SER A 319 16.05 14.48 3.65
N GLN A 320 15.78 13.21 3.24
CA GLN A 320 15.51 12.10 4.16
C GLN A 320 16.77 11.75 4.96
N GLU A 321 17.92 11.55 4.28
CA GLU A 321 19.19 11.20 4.93
C GLU A 321 19.62 12.28 5.95
N ILE A 322 19.44 13.55 5.61
CA ILE A 322 19.72 14.65 6.52
C ILE A 322 18.74 14.65 7.70
N ALA A 323 17.43 14.48 7.45
CA ALA A 323 16.43 14.43 8.51
C ALA A 323 16.74 13.28 9.50
N ASP A 324 17.09 12.13 9.00
CA ASP A 324 17.40 10.95 9.81
C ASP A 324 18.69 11.12 10.64
N GLN A 325 19.69 11.81 10.11
CA GLN A 325 20.92 12.12 10.85
C GLN A 325 20.73 13.22 11.92
N LEU A 326 19.86 14.18 11.66
CA LEU A 326 19.65 15.33 12.56
C LEU A 326 18.71 15.02 13.71
N PHE A 327 17.74 14.14 13.49
CA PHE A 327 16.77 13.76 14.50
C PHE A 327 17.16 12.45 15.15
N SER A 328 17.96 12.52 16.22
CA SER A 328 18.27 11.39 17.10
C SER A 328 17.01 10.99 17.85
N SER A 329 16.20 10.16 17.24
CA SER A 329 14.93 9.72 17.83
C SER A 329 14.78 8.21 17.71
N ASN A 330 13.97 7.64 18.62
CA ASN A 330 13.47 6.29 18.45
C ASN A 330 12.53 6.29 17.21
N LYS A 331 13.04 5.97 16.03
CA LYS A 331 12.30 5.96 14.76
C LYS A 331 11.04 5.12 14.84
N LYS A 332 11.03 4.09 15.68
CA LYS A 332 9.84 3.25 15.87
C LYS A 332 8.59 4.06 16.30
N GLU A 333 8.77 5.12 17.08
CA GLU A 333 7.70 5.92 17.67
C GLU A 333 7.65 7.36 17.14
N ASN A 334 8.81 7.92 16.76
CA ASN A 334 8.94 9.35 16.46
C ASN A 334 9.25 9.62 14.96
N HIS A 335 9.19 8.60 14.10
CA HIS A 335 9.50 8.69 12.66
C HIS A 335 8.72 9.80 11.94
N TRP A 336 7.52 10.13 12.41
CA TRP A 336 6.65 11.11 11.76
C TRP A 336 7.24 12.54 11.77
N ILE A 337 8.10 12.88 12.74
CA ILE A 337 8.73 14.21 12.82
C ILE A 337 9.75 14.38 11.68
N SER A 338 10.71 13.46 11.54
CA SER A 338 11.69 13.47 10.45
C SER A 338 11.03 13.35 9.08
N ASN A 339 10.05 12.43 8.95
CA ASN A 339 9.27 12.22 7.73
C ASN A 339 8.45 13.45 7.33
N GLY A 340 7.82 14.12 8.30
CA GLY A 340 7.04 15.32 8.07
C GLY A 340 7.92 16.52 7.68
N LEU A 341 9.06 16.71 8.34
CA LEU A 341 10.00 17.79 8.01
C LEU A 341 10.64 17.58 6.63
N LYS A 342 11.04 16.34 6.32
CA LYS A 342 11.51 15.98 4.98
C LYS A 342 10.51 16.39 3.91
N THR A 343 9.25 16.02 4.08
CA THR A 343 8.17 16.34 3.14
C THR A 343 7.88 17.86 3.10
N TYR A 344 7.94 18.54 4.24
CA TYR A 344 7.85 20.01 4.28
C TYR A 344 8.95 20.66 3.44
N TRP A 345 10.20 20.23 3.55
CA TRP A 345 11.30 20.75 2.74
C TRP A 345 11.11 20.45 1.25
N GLU A 346 10.59 19.28 0.89
CA GLU A 346 10.21 18.97 -0.50
C GLU A 346 9.15 19.95 -1.04
N ILE A 347 8.07 20.18 -0.27
CA ILE A 347 7.02 21.14 -0.66
C ILE A 347 7.64 22.52 -0.91
N GLN A 348 8.51 22.99 0.00
CA GLN A 348 9.18 24.31 -0.16
C GLN A 348 10.13 24.34 -1.36
N TYR A 349 10.85 23.23 -1.64
CA TYR A 349 11.74 23.11 -2.80
C TYR A 349 10.95 23.16 -4.11
N LEU A 350 9.88 22.39 -4.20
CA LEU A 350 9.01 22.39 -5.38
C LEU A 350 8.29 23.72 -5.60
N GLU A 351 7.86 24.40 -4.54
CA GLU A 351 7.29 25.75 -4.64
C GLU A 351 8.31 26.78 -5.18
N LYS A 352 9.57 26.64 -4.83
CA LYS A 352 10.63 27.56 -5.27
C LYS A 352 11.08 27.30 -6.71
N PHE A 353 11.30 26.04 -7.09
CA PHE A 353 11.96 25.69 -8.35
C PHE A 353 11.04 25.09 -9.40
N TYR A 354 9.88 24.51 -8.99
CA TYR A 354 8.95 23.76 -9.85
C TYR A 354 7.49 24.24 -9.74
N LYS A 355 7.26 25.49 -9.35
CA LYS A 355 5.92 26.06 -9.08
C LYS A 355 4.91 25.83 -10.20
N ASP A 356 5.34 25.97 -11.45
CA ASP A 356 4.46 25.90 -12.63
C ASP A 356 4.36 24.50 -13.23
N TYR A 357 5.13 23.54 -12.70
CA TYR A 357 5.15 22.18 -13.18
C TYR A 357 3.87 21.42 -12.81
N LYS A 358 3.36 20.67 -13.78
CA LYS A 358 2.15 19.87 -13.60
C LYS A 358 2.49 18.43 -13.23
N LEU A 359 1.57 17.82 -12.50
CA LEU A 359 1.71 16.44 -12.01
C LEU A 359 2.00 15.42 -13.12
N LEU A 360 1.39 15.60 -14.29
CA LEU A 360 1.60 14.73 -15.44
C LEU A 360 2.77 15.13 -16.35
N GLY A 361 3.48 16.24 -16.04
CA GLY A 361 4.63 16.69 -16.82
C GLY A 361 4.40 16.65 -18.34
N ASN A 362 5.34 16.10 -19.08
CA ASN A 362 5.33 16.02 -20.56
C ASN A 362 4.19 15.15 -21.15
N LEU A 363 3.56 14.30 -20.33
CA LEU A 363 2.43 13.48 -20.82
C LEU A 363 1.22 14.30 -21.28
N ILE A 364 1.07 15.53 -20.75
CA ILE A 364 -0.03 16.43 -21.14
C ILE A 364 0.03 16.73 -22.65
N ASP A 365 1.23 16.78 -23.21
CA ASP A 365 1.49 17.11 -24.59
C ASP A 365 1.59 15.91 -25.53
N TYR A 366 1.47 14.69 -24.99
CA TYR A 366 1.53 13.47 -25.80
C TYR A 366 0.34 13.36 -26.75
N LYS A 367 0.64 13.09 -28.03
CA LYS A 367 -0.37 13.04 -29.09
C LYS A 367 -0.71 11.59 -29.45
N ILE A 368 -2.00 11.28 -29.46
CA ILE A 368 -2.55 10.02 -30.00
C ILE A 368 -3.39 10.41 -31.20
N LEU A 369 -3.06 9.94 -32.40
CA LEU A 369 -3.73 10.29 -33.66
C LEU A 369 -3.90 11.82 -33.86
N GLY A 370 -2.87 12.59 -33.45
CA GLY A 370 -2.89 14.06 -33.57
C GLY A 370 -3.60 14.82 -32.45
N ILE A 371 -4.33 14.13 -31.57
CA ILE A 371 -5.07 14.72 -30.45
C ILE A 371 -4.25 14.57 -29.16
N LYS A 372 -4.30 15.56 -28.26
CA LYS A 372 -3.70 15.54 -26.91
C LYS A 372 -4.78 15.15 -25.87
N PRO A 373 -5.10 13.86 -25.67
CA PRO A 373 -6.26 13.47 -24.88
C PRO A 373 -6.14 13.86 -23.40
N LEU A 374 -4.93 13.81 -22.83
CA LEU A 374 -4.70 14.13 -21.42
C LEU A 374 -4.83 15.62 -21.11
N LYS A 375 -4.67 16.52 -22.10
CA LYS A 375 -4.85 17.97 -21.90
C LYS A 375 -6.24 18.34 -21.37
N TYR A 376 -7.25 17.53 -21.67
CA TYR A 376 -8.63 17.76 -21.23
C TYR A 376 -8.97 17.14 -19.87
N SER A 377 -8.04 16.38 -19.28
CA SER A 377 -8.23 15.79 -17.95
C SER A 377 -8.06 16.84 -16.85
N PHE A 378 -8.70 16.63 -15.70
CA PHE A 378 -8.49 17.50 -14.55
C PHE A 378 -7.13 17.25 -13.89
N VAL A 379 -6.68 15.98 -13.90
CA VAL A 379 -5.39 15.62 -13.34
C VAL A 379 -4.22 16.35 -14.03
N SER A 380 -4.36 16.74 -15.31
CA SER A 380 -3.36 17.52 -16.04
C SER A 380 -3.21 18.95 -15.55
N LYS A 381 -4.17 19.44 -14.76
CA LYS A 381 -4.16 20.80 -14.21
C LYS A 381 -3.51 20.88 -12.84
N LEU A 382 -3.35 19.75 -12.18
CA LEU A 382 -2.78 19.66 -10.84
C LEU A 382 -1.29 20.02 -10.87
N ASN A 383 -0.85 20.80 -9.89
CA ASN A 383 0.56 21.10 -9.67
C ASN A 383 1.28 19.94 -8.96
N LEU A 384 2.61 19.94 -8.99
CA LEU A 384 3.41 18.87 -8.38
C LEU A 384 3.08 18.67 -6.89
N ASN A 385 2.91 19.73 -6.12
CA ASN A 385 2.62 19.64 -4.67
C ASN A 385 1.26 19.01 -4.35
N GLU A 386 0.32 18.96 -5.30
CA GLU A 386 -0.98 18.32 -5.06
C GLU A 386 -0.90 16.77 -5.02
N ARG A 387 0.26 16.19 -5.38
CA ARG A 387 0.54 14.75 -5.28
C ARG A 387 0.40 14.21 -3.84
N TYR A 388 0.86 14.98 -2.87
CA TYR A 388 0.82 14.59 -1.45
C TYR A 388 -0.63 14.41 -0.99
N GLY A 389 -1.50 15.37 -1.33
CA GLY A 389 -2.92 15.30 -1.01
C GLY A 389 -3.65 14.12 -1.64
N LEU A 390 -3.26 13.70 -2.84
CA LEU A 390 -3.87 12.54 -3.50
C LEU A 390 -3.61 11.24 -2.74
N ALA A 391 -2.42 11.06 -2.19
CA ALA A 391 -2.03 9.83 -1.50
C ALA A 391 -2.80 9.65 -0.18
N TYR A 392 -2.81 10.67 0.69
CA TYR A 392 -3.54 10.52 1.95
C TYR A 392 -5.07 10.50 1.76
N GLN A 393 -5.62 11.23 0.78
CA GLN A 393 -7.05 11.11 0.46
C GLN A 393 -7.43 9.71 -0.01
N TYR A 394 -6.59 9.08 -0.83
CA TYR A 394 -6.83 7.72 -1.31
C TYR A 394 -6.98 6.72 -0.15
N ILE A 395 -6.08 6.75 0.82
CA ILE A 395 -6.13 5.80 1.93
C ILE A 395 -7.25 6.12 2.93
N MET A 396 -7.52 7.41 3.18
CA MET A 396 -8.66 7.85 4.00
C MET A 396 -9.99 7.41 3.40
N MET A 397 -10.13 7.49 2.07
CA MET A 397 -11.31 7.04 1.34
C MET A 397 -11.53 5.52 1.47
N GLN A 398 -10.46 4.73 1.66
CA GLN A 398 -10.56 3.29 1.91
C GLN A 398 -10.88 2.96 3.38
N ASN A 399 -10.86 3.93 4.27
CA ASN A 399 -10.91 3.78 5.72
C ASN A 399 -9.82 2.84 6.27
N LEU A 400 -8.62 2.95 5.68
CA LEU A 400 -7.43 2.18 6.02
C LEU A 400 -6.26 3.08 6.43
N ASP A 401 -6.49 4.38 6.57
CA ASP A 401 -5.57 5.33 7.19
C ASP A 401 -5.29 4.94 8.65
N GLN A 402 -4.07 5.15 9.08
CA GLN A 402 -3.62 4.94 10.46
C GLN A 402 -3.31 6.29 11.10
N LYS A 403 -3.09 6.34 12.39
CA LYS A 403 -2.69 7.57 13.08
C LYS A 403 -1.26 7.96 12.69
N ILE A 404 -0.93 9.22 12.78
CA ILE A 404 0.39 9.75 12.38
C ILE A 404 1.51 9.14 13.21
N ASP A 405 1.33 9.06 14.54
CA ASP A 405 2.30 8.46 15.47
C ASP A 405 2.12 6.95 15.66
N GLU A 406 1.49 6.24 14.71
CA GLU A 406 1.38 4.79 14.76
C GLU A 406 2.78 4.16 14.81
N ASN A 407 2.95 3.14 15.64
CA ASN A 407 4.22 2.43 15.69
C ASN A 407 4.65 1.95 14.30
N LEU A 408 5.87 2.26 13.89
CA LEU A 408 6.39 1.96 12.55
C LEU A 408 6.23 0.48 12.17
N GLN A 409 6.34 -0.44 13.14
CA GLN A 409 6.12 -1.87 12.93
C GLN A 409 4.67 -2.20 12.59
N GLN A 410 3.71 -1.36 12.95
CA GLN A 410 2.28 -1.53 12.68
C GLN A 410 1.81 -0.75 11.44
N LEU A 411 2.55 0.26 11.00
CA LEU A 411 2.24 0.99 9.77
C LEU A 411 2.30 0.06 8.55
N SER A 412 1.37 0.25 7.63
CA SER A 412 1.52 -0.30 6.28
C SER A 412 2.51 0.55 5.49
N ASN A 413 3.21 -0.04 4.51
CA ASN A 413 4.15 0.69 3.67
C ASN A 413 3.50 1.90 2.97
N PHE A 414 2.23 1.77 2.58
CA PHE A 414 1.50 2.89 1.97
C PHE A 414 1.17 3.99 2.98
N ASN A 415 0.81 3.65 4.23
CA ASN A 415 0.54 4.64 5.27
C ASN A 415 1.80 5.33 5.79
N GLU A 416 2.94 4.67 5.76
CA GLU A 416 4.22 5.33 6.03
C GLU A 416 4.44 6.50 5.07
N ILE A 417 4.18 6.30 3.77
CA ILE A 417 4.30 7.35 2.76
C ILE A 417 3.13 8.35 2.87
N ALA A 418 1.90 7.87 2.82
CA ALA A 418 0.73 8.74 2.68
C ALA A 418 0.40 9.50 3.97
N ILE A 419 0.59 8.89 5.14
CA ILE A 419 0.22 9.46 6.44
C ILE A 419 1.44 10.03 7.14
N SER A 420 2.45 9.20 7.45
CA SER A 420 3.61 9.66 8.22
C SER A 420 4.44 10.72 7.49
N LYS A 421 4.61 10.61 6.17
CA LYS A 421 5.34 11.59 5.36
C LYS A 421 4.43 12.69 4.84
N PHE A 422 3.47 12.36 3.96
CA PHE A 422 2.75 13.34 3.16
C PHE A 422 1.70 14.12 3.94
N GLU A 423 0.87 13.46 4.74
CA GLU A 423 -0.12 14.14 5.58
C GLU A 423 0.57 15.02 6.60
N THR A 424 1.60 14.51 7.30
CA THR A 424 2.36 15.26 8.30
C THR A 424 3.13 16.44 7.67
N GLY A 425 3.77 16.25 6.51
CA GLY A 425 4.46 17.32 5.82
C GLY A 425 3.50 18.42 5.32
N THR A 426 2.31 18.03 4.86
CA THR A 426 1.25 18.98 4.50
C THR A 426 0.76 19.76 5.73
N LEU A 427 0.58 19.08 6.86
CA LEU A 427 0.24 19.74 8.13
C LEU A 427 1.33 20.74 8.56
N PHE A 428 2.60 20.37 8.50
CA PHE A 428 3.70 21.28 8.82
C PHE A 428 3.76 22.48 7.87
N ASN A 429 3.50 22.27 6.58
CA ASN A 429 3.40 23.36 5.62
C ASN A 429 2.25 24.32 5.96
N PHE A 430 1.08 23.78 6.32
CA PHE A 430 -0.07 24.59 6.72
C PHE A 430 0.20 25.41 8.00
N VAL A 431 0.81 24.78 9.01
CA VAL A 431 1.22 25.44 10.25
C VAL A 431 2.24 26.54 9.95
N SER A 432 3.22 26.28 9.07
CA SER A 432 4.24 27.26 8.67
C SER A 432 3.64 28.47 7.94
N GLU A 433 2.60 28.27 7.13
CA GLU A 433 1.89 29.38 6.47
C GLU A 433 1.15 30.28 7.48
N LYS A 434 0.55 29.70 8.51
CA LYS A 434 -0.18 30.44 9.56
C LYS A 434 0.78 31.22 10.46
N MET A 435 1.87 30.62 10.90
CA MET A 435 2.82 31.30 11.81
C MET A 435 3.88 32.17 11.08
N GLY A 436 3.94 32.05 9.75
CA GLY A 436 5.00 32.62 8.91
C GLY A 436 6.14 31.62 8.70
N LYS A 437 6.51 31.39 7.42
CA LYS A 437 7.51 30.37 7.04
C LYS A 437 8.85 30.56 7.77
N GLU A 438 9.31 31.78 7.90
CA GLU A 438 10.57 32.11 8.60
C GLU A 438 10.51 31.73 10.10
N ASN A 439 9.40 32.01 10.77
CA ASN A 439 9.21 31.65 12.17
C ASN A 439 9.21 30.14 12.38
N PHE A 440 8.57 29.38 11.49
CA PHE A 440 8.58 27.92 11.52
C PHE A 440 9.99 27.37 11.30
N GLU A 441 10.73 27.90 10.33
CA GLU A 441 12.11 27.49 10.06
C GLU A 441 13.04 27.80 11.23
N ASN A 442 12.86 28.94 11.88
CA ASN A 442 13.61 29.28 13.08
C ASN A 442 13.28 28.37 14.26
N PHE A 443 12.01 28.03 14.44
CA PHE A 443 11.61 27.00 15.42
C PHE A 443 12.33 25.66 15.17
N VAL A 444 12.34 25.17 13.91
CA VAL A 444 13.02 23.92 13.56
C VAL A 444 14.52 24.01 13.81
N LYS A 445 15.17 25.12 13.46
CA LYS A 445 16.62 25.36 13.71
C LYS A 445 16.95 25.34 15.20
N GLU A 446 16.17 26.06 16.02
CA GLU A 446 16.33 26.10 17.46
C GLU A 446 16.17 24.71 18.09
N TYR A 447 15.11 24.00 17.67
CA TYR A 447 14.84 22.66 18.18
C TYR A 447 15.96 21.66 17.83
N ILE A 448 16.41 21.62 16.58
CA ILE A 448 17.54 20.77 16.17
C ILE A 448 18.81 21.14 16.93
N SER A 449 19.11 22.44 17.11
CA SER A 449 20.30 22.89 17.84
C SER A 449 20.28 22.45 19.31
N LYS A 450 19.09 22.44 19.94
CA LYS A 450 18.89 22.00 21.32
C LYS A 450 19.12 20.50 21.49
N TYR A 451 18.62 19.69 20.55
CA TYR A 451 18.64 18.21 20.63
C TYR A 451 19.71 17.55 19.75
N LYS A 452 20.72 18.31 19.28
CA LYS A 452 21.75 17.81 18.36
C LYS A 452 22.46 16.51 18.80
N ASN A 453 22.57 16.28 20.10
CA ASN A 453 23.24 15.12 20.68
C ASN A 453 22.36 14.37 21.71
N GLU A 454 21.07 14.65 21.73
CA GLU A 454 20.12 14.06 22.67
C GLU A 454 18.98 13.36 21.92
N GLN A 455 18.29 12.46 22.62
CA GLN A 455 17.12 11.80 22.06
C GLN A 455 15.98 12.81 21.95
N LEU A 456 15.34 12.88 20.78
CA LEU A 456 14.21 13.74 20.51
C LEU A 456 13.01 13.38 21.38
N ASP A 457 12.45 14.38 22.07
CA ASP A 457 11.20 14.26 22.83
C ASP A 457 10.02 14.78 21.98
N LYS A 458 9.15 13.86 21.56
CA LYS A 458 7.99 14.20 20.74
C LYS A 458 6.97 15.09 21.43
N GLU A 459 6.79 14.93 22.74
CA GLU A 459 5.83 15.72 23.52
C GLU A 459 6.33 17.16 23.66
N GLU A 460 7.63 17.36 23.90
CA GLU A 460 8.24 18.67 23.91
C GLU A 460 8.17 19.35 22.55
N PHE A 461 8.44 18.60 21.45
CA PHE A 461 8.29 19.12 20.08
C PHE A 461 6.87 19.62 19.82
N LEU A 462 5.85 18.85 20.16
CA LEU A 462 4.46 19.23 19.99
C LEU A 462 4.06 20.44 20.83
N ASN A 463 4.50 20.49 22.08
CA ASN A 463 4.20 21.61 23.00
C ASN A 463 4.87 22.90 22.53
N GLU A 464 6.15 22.87 22.16
CA GLU A 464 6.85 24.05 21.63
C GLU A 464 6.23 24.51 20.31
N LEU A 465 5.91 23.59 19.41
CA LEU A 465 5.24 23.92 18.15
C LEU A 465 3.87 24.55 18.40
N ALA A 466 3.07 24.03 19.32
CA ALA A 466 1.78 24.57 19.68
C ALA A 466 1.92 26.01 20.21
N ILE A 467 2.82 26.24 21.17
CA ILE A 467 3.07 27.55 21.77
C ILE A 467 3.47 28.58 20.70
N LYS A 468 4.41 28.25 19.84
CA LYS A 468 4.95 29.17 18.82
C LYS A 468 4.00 29.39 17.64
N SER A 469 3.17 28.41 17.28
CA SER A 469 2.22 28.51 16.18
C SER A 469 0.88 29.14 16.56
N GLY A 470 0.57 29.20 17.87
CA GLY A 470 -0.73 29.66 18.38
C GLY A 470 -1.84 28.62 18.22
N TYR A 471 -1.51 27.35 17.84
CA TYR A 471 -2.45 26.25 17.91
C TYR A 471 -2.57 25.74 19.34
N SER A 472 -3.69 25.11 19.68
CA SER A 472 -3.79 24.45 20.98
C SER A 472 -2.92 23.19 20.98
N SER A 473 -2.25 22.93 22.11
CA SER A 473 -1.51 21.67 22.29
C SER A 473 -2.43 20.45 22.24
N ALA A 474 -3.67 20.61 22.70
CA ALA A 474 -4.72 19.60 22.61
C ALA A 474 -5.04 19.23 21.15
N PHE A 475 -5.20 20.21 20.27
CA PHE A 475 -5.41 19.93 18.84
C PHE A 475 -4.23 19.17 18.24
N MET A 476 -3.01 19.67 18.44
CA MET A 476 -1.82 19.04 17.86
C MET A 476 -1.64 17.61 18.37
N GLY A 477 -1.78 17.37 19.69
CA GLY A 477 -1.73 16.05 20.29
C GLY A 477 -2.81 15.12 19.72
N ASN A 478 -4.08 15.57 19.73
CA ASN A 478 -5.20 14.77 19.23
C ASN A 478 -5.07 14.44 17.75
N TYR A 479 -4.58 15.38 16.93
CA TYR A 479 -4.39 15.15 15.48
C TYR A 479 -3.31 14.09 15.21
N ILE A 480 -2.23 14.10 15.97
CA ILE A 480 -1.09 13.17 15.80
C ILE A 480 -1.40 11.78 16.41
N GLN A 481 -1.98 11.75 17.62
CA GLN A 481 -2.14 10.53 18.41
C GLN A 481 -3.44 9.76 18.10
N HIS A 482 -4.41 10.40 17.44
CA HIS A 482 -5.69 9.80 17.11
C HIS A 482 -5.97 9.87 15.60
N LYS A 483 -6.82 9.01 15.13
CA LYS A 483 -7.31 9.03 13.74
C LYS A 483 -8.33 10.15 13.58
N MET A 484 -7.88 11.39 13.48
CA MET A 484 -8.74 12.55 13.33
C MET A 484 -8.92 12.89 11.84
N ARG A 485 -10.17 12.91 11.38
CA ARG A 485 -10.56 13.38 10.05
C ARG A 485 -11.25 14.71 10.15
N VAL A 486 -10.55 15.76 9.80
CA VAL A 486 -11.10 17.12 9.75
C VAL A 486 -11.83 17.31 8.43
N ASN A 487 -12.96 18.01 8.49
CA ASN A 487 -13.71 18.46 7.33
C ASN A 487 -14.33 19.83 7.59
N PHE A 488 -14.05 20.76 6.72
CA PHE A 488 -14.73 22.04 6.63
C PHE A 488 -15.76 21.97 5.50
N ASN A 489 -16.86 22.72 5.63
CA ASN A 489 -17.92 22.76 4.64
C ASN A 489 -18.48 24.18 4.52
N LEU A 490 -18.39 24.76 3.33
CA LEU A 490 -19.02 26.02 2.96
C LEU A 490 -20.51 25.79 2.71
N LYS A 491 -21.37 26.22 3.63
CA LYS A 491 -22.82 25.96 3.59
C LYS A 491 -23.59 26.96 2.73
N SER A 492 -23.41 28.23 3.03
CA SER A 492 -24.16 29.30 2.40
C SER A 492 -23.47 30.65 2.61
N PHE A 493 -23.96 31.66 1.93
CA PHE A 493 -23.60 33.06 2.16
C PHE A 493 -24.82 33.96 2.10
N GLU A 494 -24.74 35.11 2.75
CA GLU A 494 -25.72 36.19 2.72
C GLU A 494 -24.99 37.51 2.49
N ARG A 495 -25.57 38.41 1.68
CA ARG A 495 -25.09 39.77 1.45
C ARG A 495 -25.81 40.73 2.34
N ILE A 496 -25.10 41.42 3.24
CA ILE A 496 -25.66 42.39 4.20
C ILE A 496 -24.66 43.54 4.22
N ASP A 497 -25.13 44.78 3.99
CA ASP A 497 -24.35 46.01 4.10
C ASP A 497 -22.96 46.02 3.47
N ASN A 498 -22.89 45.61 2.20
CA ASN A 498 -21.61 45.45 1.45
C ASN A 498 -20.64 44.44 2.06
N GLN A 499 -21.13 43.50 2.85
CA GLN A 499 -20.39 42.39 3.44
C GLN A 499 -20.99 41.05 3.02
N LEU A 500 -20.12 40.03 2.93
CA LEU A 500 -20.52 38.63 2.77
C LEU A 500 -20.41 37.91 4.11
N HIS A 501 -21.57 37.46 4.60
CA HIS A 501 -21.68 36.60 5.77
C HIS A 501 -21.65 35.15 5.31
N ILE A 502 -20.56 34.43 5.58
CA ILE A 502 -20.30 33.11 5.08
C ILE A 502 -20.51 32.10 6.20
N LYS A 503 -21.42 31.14 6.00
CA LYS A 503 -21.62 30.04 6.95
C LYS A 503 -20.68 28.89 6.64
N VAL A 504 -19.80 28.59 7.58
CA VAL A 504 -18.85 27.48 7.53
C VAL A 504 -19.18 26.49 8.64
N SER A 505 -19.26 25.20 8.30
CA SER A 505 -19.39 24.17 9.33
C SER A 505 -18.10 23.33 9.39
N LYS A 506 -17.77 22.85 10.59
CA LYS A 506 -16.71 21.87 10.82
C LYS A 506 -17.22 20.66 11.59
N ASN A 507 -16.57 19.52 11.38
CA ASN A 507 -16.98 18.23 11.96
C ASN A 507 -16.29 17.90 13.31
N THR A 508 -15.43 18.78 13.83
CA THR A 508 -14.68 18.60 15.07
C THR A 508 -14.93 19.71 16.07
N THR A 509 -14.71 19.46 17.36
CA THR A 509 -14.74 20.46 18.44
C THR A 509 -13.43 21.24 18.55
N GLU A 510 -12.35 20.74 17.95
CA GLU A 510 -11.03 21.38 18.03
C GLU A 510 -11.02 22.77 17.38
N ASN A 511 -10.33 23.72 17.98
CA ASN A 511 -10.10 25.04 17.40
C ASN A 511 -8.99 24.92 16.35
N ILE A 512 -9.36 24.97 15.08
CA ILE A 512 -8.45 24.79 13.94
C ILE A 512 -8.55 26.04 13.06
N PRO A 513 -7.45 26.78 12.84
CA PRO A 513 -7.44 27.85 11.87
C PRO A 513 -7.72 27.31 10.46
N PHE A 514 -8.33 28.11 9.62
CA PHE A 514 -8.51 27.81 8.21
C PHE A 514 -8.24 29.01 7.32
N LYS A 515 -7.89 28.72 6.07
CA LYS A 515 -7.60 29.69 5.06
C LYS A 515 -8.78 29.83 4.11
N LEU A 516 -9.35 31.04 4.03
CA LEU A 516 -10.44 31.39 3.13
C LEU A 516 -9.85 32.16 1.94
N ASN A 517 -9.92 31.59 0.75
CA ASN A 517 -9.53 32.26 -0.49
C ASN A 517 -10.76 32.79 -1.20
N VAL A 518 -10.69 34.02 -1.66
CA VAL A 518 -11.82 34.77 -2.26
C VAL A 518 -11.40 35.32 -3.61
N LEU A 519 -12.05 34.84 -4.68
CA LEU A 519 -11.85 35.33 -6.04
C LEU A 519 -12.96 36.32 -6.38
N ASP A 520 -12.57 37.57 -6.75
CA ASP A 520 -13.51 38.57 -7.23
C ASP A 520 -13.75 38.48 -8.76
N ALA A 521 -14.72 39.27 -9.26
CA ALA A 521 -15.07 39.31 -10.67
C ALA A 521 -13.95 39.85 -11.57
N ASN A 522 -12.96 40.53 -11.02
CA ASN A 522 -11.80 41.05 -11.75
C ASN A 522 -10.66 40.04 -11.79
N GLY A 523 -10.81 38.88 -11.16
CA GLY A 523 -9.79 37.83 -11.08
C GLY A 523 -8.77 38.05 -9.94
N ASN A 524 -9.01 38.98 -9.03
CA ASN A 524 -8.15 39.16 -7.86
C ASN A 524 -8.44 38.08 -6.82
N ASP A 525 -7.39 37.43 -6.34
CA ASP A 525 -7.46 36.42 -5.28
C ASP A 525 -6.98 37.02 -3.96
N LYS A 526 -7.84 36.98 -2.94
CA LYS A 526 -7.53 37.45 -1.58
C LYS A 526 -7.65 36.30 -0.59
N THR A 527 -6.70 36.24 0.36
CA THR A 527 -6.67 35.22 1.41
C THR A 527 -6.96 35.84 2.77
N TYR A 528 -7.86 35.22 3.52
CA TYR A 528 -8.20 35.55 4.89
C TYR A 528 -7.95 34.34 5.78
N TRP A 529 -7.36 34.60 6.97
CA TRP A 529 -7.19 33.56 8.00
C TRP A 529 -8.22 33.76 9.10
N TYR A 530 -8.88 32.70 9.48
CA TYR A 530 -9.84 32.65 10.57
C TYR A 530 -9.52 31.53 11.52
N ASP A 531 -9.71 31.80 12.82
CA ASP A 531 -9.72 30.79 13.86
C ASP A 531 -11.15 30.30 14.06
N THR A 532 -11.33 29.02 14.34
CA THR A 532 -12.62 28.45 14.68
C THR A 532 -12.88 28.56 16.19
N ASN A 533 -14.06 28.19 16.64
CA ASN A 533 -14.36 28.02 18.06
C ASN A 533 -14.25 26.54 18.45
N ASP A 534 -14.41 26.26 19.75
CA ASP A 534 -14.38 24.88 20.31
C ASP A 534 -15.71 24.14 20.15
N LYS A 535 -16.55 24.56 19.22
CA LYS A 535 -17.85 23.94 18.94
C LYS A 535 -17.86 23.27 17.57
N LYS A 536 -18.35 22.05 17.52
CA LYS A 536 -18.71 21.38 16.27
C LYS A 536 -19.98 22.03 15.71
N GLY A 537 -20.04 22.23 14.40
CA GLY A 537 -21.21 22.76 13.70
C GLY A 537 -20.92 24.04 12.94
N GLU A 538 -21.91 24.89 12.78
CA GLU A 538 -21.88 26.08 11.93
C GLU A 538 -21.41 27.32 12.68
N SER A 539 -20.61 28.13 12.01
CA SER A 539 -20.19 29.48 12.43
C SER A 539 -20.23 30.41 11.22
N THR A 540 -20.48 31.73 11.49
CA THR A 540 -20.54 32.75 10.45
C THR A 540 -19.27 33.58 10.47
N TYR A 541 -18.66 33.76 9.30
CA TYR A 541 -17.47 34.58 9.08
C TYR A 541 -17.81 35.69 8.09
N VAL A 542 -17.28 36.88 8.31
CA VAL A 542 -17.61 38.07 7.52
C VAL A 542 -16.42 38.57 6.76
N ILE A 543 -16.60 38.85 5.47
CA ILE A 543 -15.62 39.47 4.59
C ILE A 543 -16.22 40.65 3.83
N PRO A 544 -15.45 41.62 3.38
CA PRO A 544 -15.93 42.67 2.45
C PRO A 544 -16.45 42.07 1.13
N ASP A 545 -17.60 42.51 0.64
CA ASP A 545 -18.10 42.12 -0.68
C ASP A 545 -17.48 43.02 -1.76
N THR A 546 -16.36 42.60 -2.31
CA THR A 546 -15.68 43.21 -3.46
C THR A 546 -16.17 42.62 -4.78
N ASN A 547 -17.47 42.33 -4.92
CA ASN A 547 -18.03 41.63 -6.07
C ASN A 547 -17.47 40.20 -6.21
N VAL A 548 -17.45 39.48 -5.11
CA VAL A 548 -16.92 38.13 -5.00
C VAL A 548 -17.69 37.16 -5.92
N GLU A 549 -16.96 36.28 -6.63
CA GLU A 549 -17.52 35.24 -7.47
C GLU A 549 -17.38 33.83 -6.90
N LYS A 550 -16.25 33.57 -6.25
CA LYS A 550 -15.93 32.25 -5.70
C LYS A 550 -15.26 32.36 -4.34
N ILE A 551 -15.65 31.51 -3.43
CA ILE A 551 -15.05 31.36 -2.11
C ILE A 551 -14.56 29.92 -1.97
N THR A 552 -13.37 29.73 -1.43
CA THR A 552 -12.81 28.40 -1.19
C THR A 552 -12.16 28.34 0.20
N ILE A 553 -12.26 27.18 0.87
CA ILE A 553 -11.55 26.88 2.11
C ILE A 553 -10.39 25.94 1.79
N ASN A 554 -9.19 26.20 2.36
CA ASN A 554 -8.02 25.33 2.30
C ASN A 554 -7.78 24.74 0.89
N SER A 555 -7.87 25.60 -0.14
CA SER A 555 -7.70 25.17 -1.54
C SER A 555 -6.34 24.50 -1.77
N ASN A 556 -6.24 23.71 -2.84
CA ASN A 556 -5.02 23.03 -3.28
C ASN A 556 -4.39 22.11 -2.22
N TYR A 557 -5.22 21.43 -1.44
CA TYR A 557 -4.79 20.53 -0.34
C TYR A 557 -3.94 21.24 0.73
N ALA A 558 -4.20 22.53 0.98
CA ALA A 558 -3.42 23.30 1.94
C ALA A 558 -3.47 22.69 3.36
N PHE A 559 -4.63 22.21 3.79
CA PHE A 559 -4.81 21.45 5.03
C PHE A 559 -5.25 20.01 4.70
N PRO A 560 -4.80 18.97 5.42
CA PRO A 560 -5.17 17.58 5.12
C PRO A 560 -6.61 17.25 5.56
N GLU A 561 -7.58 17.61 4.71
CA GLU A 561 -8.99 17.28 4.88
C GLU A 561 -9.37 15.96 4.18
N ASN A 562 -10.38 15.28 4.71
CA ASN A 562 -10.86 14.03 4.08
C ASN A 562 -11.79 14.28 2.88
N ASN A 563 -12.37 15.49 2.75
CA ASN A 563 -13.28 15.85 1.67
C ASN A 563 -13.08 17.32 1.26
N PHE A 564 -12.64 17.56 0.04
CA PHE A 564 -12.49 18.90 -0.52
C PHE A 564 -13.67 19.32 -1.41
N ARG A 565 -14.68 18.48 -1.58
CA ARG A 565 -15.80 18.78 -2.49
C ARG A 565 -16.74 19.84 -1.93
N ASP A 566 -16.82 19.99 -0.63
CA ASP A 566 -17.65 20.95 0.10
C ASP A 566 -16.91 22.24 0.49
N ASN A 567 -15.67 22.40 0.05
CA ASN A 567 -14.82 23.57 0.29
C ASN A 567 -14.99 24.69 -0.75
N TYR A 568 -15.96 24.59 -1.65
CA TYR A 568 -16.16 25.55 -2.75
C TYR A 568 -17.57 26.11 -2.74
N LEU A 569 -17.69 27.45 -2.81
CA LEU A 569 -18.96 28.17 -2.86
C LEU A 569 -18.90 29.24 -3.98
N TYR A 570 -19.93 29.25 -4.82
CA TYR A 570 -20.10 30.25 -5.87
C TYR A 570 -21.18 31.25 -5.48
N THR A 571 -20.88 32.54 -5.61
CA THR A 571 -21.79 33.62 -5.19
C THR A 571 -22.60 34.21 -6.33
N LYS A 572 -22.29 33.84 -7.56
CA LYS A 572 -22.99 34.30 -8.79
C LYS A 572 -23.63 33.13 -9.52
N GLY A 573 -24.63 33.42 -10.33
CA GLY A 573 -25.40 32.44 -11.09
C GLY A 573 -26.80 32.24 -10.57
N PHE A 574 -27.67 31.65 -11.41
CA PHE A 574 -29.08 31.41 -11.05
C PHE A 574 -29.24 30.47 -9.85
N PHE A 575 -28.30 29.52 -9.71
CA PHE A 575 -28.22 28.61 -8.55
C PHE A 575 -26.89 28.84 -7.85
N SER A 576 -26.76 29.90 -7.07
CA SER A 576 -25.51 30.34 -6.46
C SER A 576 -24.79 29.30 -5.61
N ASN A 577 -25.51 28.40 -4.95
CA ASN A 577 -24.93 27.33 -4.11
C ASN A 577 -24.85 25.96 -4.80
N THR A 578 -25.13 25.88 -6.10
CA THR A 578 -25.16 24.61 -6.82
C THR A 578 -23.97 24.49 -7.76
N LYS A 579 -23.20 23.41 -7.62
CA LYS A 579 -22.09 23.12 -8.54
C LYS A 579 -22.62 22.78 -9.94
N LYS A 580 -22.00 23.37 -10.93
CA LYS A 580 -22.33 23.11 -12.34
C LYS A 580 -22.09 21.65 -12.70
N ILE A 581 -22.99 21.08 -13.50
CA ILE A 581 -22.83 19.73 -14.06
C ILE A 581 -21.84 19.79 -15.22
N LYS A 582 -20.93 18.84 -15.28
CA LYS A 582 -19.95 18.71 -16.36
C LYS A 582 -19.84 17.27 -16.85
N PHE A 583 -20.04 17.07 -18.13
CA PHE A 583 -19.83 15.77 -18.77
C PHE A 583 -18.36 15.61 -19.18
N LYS A 584 -17.79 14.44 -18.87
CA LYS A 584 -16.41 14.09 -19.23
C LYS A 584 -16.32 12.72 -19.87
N LEU A 585 -15.63 12.66 -20.98
CA LEU A 585 -15.29 11.39 -21.64
C LEU A 585 -14.22 10.66 -20.81
N PHE A 586 -14.47 9.38 -20.55
CA PHE A 586 -13.67 8.52 -19.68
C PHE A 586 -13.59 8.98 -18.20
N THR A 587 -12.97 8.14 -17.41
CA THR A 587 -12.78 8.38 -15.97
C THR A 587 -11.57 9.28 -15.73
N ASP A 588 -11.73 10.26 -14.85
CA ASP A 588 -10.69 11.19 -14.43
C ASP A 588 -10.70 11.34 -12.90
N LYS A 589 -9.71 12.05 -12.33
CA LYS A 589 -9.84 12.55 -10.96
C LYS A 589 -11.00 13.55 -10.93
N PRO A 590 -11.95 13.44 -9.97
CA PRO A 590 -13.04 14.39 -9.89
C PRO A 590 -12.54 15.80 -9.58
N ASN A 591 -12.99 16.78 -10.37
CA ASN A 591 -12.79 18.17 -10.02
C ASN A 591 -13.76 18.55 -8.88
N PRO A 592 -13.26 18.97 -7.69
CA PRO A 592 -14.13 19.30 -6.55
C PRO A 592 -15.09 20.45 -6.82
N GLU A 593 -14.80 21.29 -7.82
CA GLU A 593 -15.64 22.45 -8.19
C GLU A 593 -16.90 22.09 -9.01
N TYR A 594 -17.00 20.86 -9.55
CA TYR A 594 -18.09 20.46 -10.44
C TYR A 594 -18.78 19.18 -9.95
N ASN A 595 -20.03 19.00 -10.38
CA ASN A 595 -20.71 17.73 -10.37
C ASN A 595 -20.41 17.02 -11.70
N GLU A 596 -19.34 16.23 -11.74
CA GLU A 596 -18.91 15.58 -12.96
C GLU A 596 -19.62 14.26 -13.21
N ILE A 597 -20.07 14.07 -14.45
CA ILE A 597 -20.64 12.83 -14.98
C ILE A 597 -19.65 12.29 -16.00
N PHE A 598 -19.02 11.19 -15.66
CA PHE A 598 -18.15 10.47 -16.59
C PHE A 598 -18.99 9.63 -17.54
N TYR A 599 -18.64 9.63 -18.82
CA TYR A 599 -19.27 8.76 -19.80
C TYR A 599 -18.22 7.98 -20.59
N THR A 600 -18.48 6.67 -20.78
CA THR A 600 -17.56 5.76 -21.43
C THR A 600 -18.33 4.90 -22.42
N PRO A 601 -17.97 4.91 -23.72
CA PRO A 601 -18.53 3.98 -24.68
C PRO A 601 -18.30 2.54 -24.23
N LYS A 602 -19.30 1.69 -24.41
CA LYS A 602 -19.26 0.27 -24.05
C LYS A 602 -19.74 -0.58 -25.23
N LEU A 603 -19.00 -1.65 -25.46
CA LEU A 603 -19.39 -2.70 -26.40
C LEU A 603 -19.39 -4.01 -25.62
N ASN A 604 -20.44 -4.79 -25.78
CA ASN A 604 -20.55 -6.13 -25.23
C ASN A 604 -21.21 -7.05 -26.25
N TRP A 605 -21.27 -8.35 -25.95
CA TRP A 605 -21.89 -9.34 -26.82
C TRP A 605 -22.46 -10.49 -26.02
N ASN A 606 -23.64 -10.95 -26.39
CA ASN A 606 -24.19 -12.26 -26.01
C ASN A 606 -24.98 -12.85 -27.20
N ASN A 607 -25.36 -14.10 -27.13
CA ASN A 607 -25.96 -14.83 -28.23
C ASN A 607 -27.38 -14.31 -28.61
N TYR A 608 -28.09 -13.74 -27.67
CA TYR A 608 -29.48 -13.30 -27.85
C TYR A 608 -29.57 -11.84 -28.27
N ASP A 609 -28.84 -10.96 -27.62
CA ASP A 609 -28.77 -9.54 -27.90
C ASP A 609 -27.80 -9.19 -29.05
N LYS A 610 -26.92 -10.14 -29.46
CA LYS A 610 -25.80 -9.93 -30.38
C LYS A 610 -24.87 -8.82 -29.87
N PHE A 611 -24.54 -7.81 -30.66
CA PHE A 611 -23.77 -6.68 -30.18
C PHE A 611 -24.64 -5.74 -29.35
N LEU A 612 -24.09 -5.43 -28.17
CA LEU A 612 -24.65 -4.46 -27.24
C LEU A 612 -23.80 -3.20 -27.31
N VAL A 613 -24.30 -2.18 -27.96
CA VAL A 613 -23.61 -0.90 -28.12
C VAL A 613 -24.23 0.10 -27.17
N GLY A 614 -23.41 0.69 -26.29
CA GLY A 614 -23.95 1.57 -25.25
C GLY A 614 -22.97 2.59 -24.71
N ILE A 615 -23.45 3.36 -23.73
CA ILE A 615 -22.68 4.38 -23.03
C ILE A 615 -22.89 4.19 -21.53
N LYS A 616 -21.79 4.07 -20.78
CA LYS A 616 -21.83 4.03 -19.33
C LYS A 616 -21.67 5.44 -18.76
N PHE A 617 -22.69 5.91 -18.05
CA PHE A 617 -22.65 7.14 -17.25
C PHE A 617 -22.37 6.77 -15.79
N HIS A 618 -21.38 7.43 -15.15
CA HIS A 618 -21.03 7.13 -13.77
C HIS A 618 -20.23 8.28 -13.13
N ASN A 619 -20.10 8.25 -11.81
CA ASN A 619 -19.21 9.14 -11.04
C ASN A 619 -18.04 8.40 -10.37
N LYS A 620 -17.84 7.11 -10.63
CA LYS A 620 -16.75 6.33 -10.06
C LYS A 620 -15.40 6.81 -10.60
N SER A 621 -14.44 7.04 -9.71
CA SER A 621 -13.10 7.54 -9.98
C SER A 621 -12.08 6.87 -9.06
N ILE A 622 -10.79 7.22 -9.18
CA ILE A 622 -9.72 6.76 -8.27
C ILE A 622 -9.99 7.27 -6.84
N ILE A 623 -10.37 8.54 -6.70
CA ILE A 623 -10.84 9.09 -5.42
C ILE A 623 -12.37 9.04 -5.45
N GLU A 624 -12.92 8.03 -4.79
CA GLU A 624 -14.34 7.75 -4.79
C GLU A 624 -15.09 8.65 -3.81
N THR A 625 -16.31 9.05 -4.17
CA THR A 625 -17.23 9.69 -3.25
C THR A 625 -18.06 8.64 -2.50
N PRO A 626 -18.62 8.95 -1.30
CA PRO A 626 -19.50 8.02 -0.60
C PRO A 626 -20.71 7.60 -1.44
N PHE A 627 -21.32 8.51 -2.17
CA PHE A 627 -22.39 8.23 -3.13
C PHE A 627 -21.81 7.90 -4.50
N GLN A 628 -22.19 6.75 -5.04
CA GLN A 628 -21.80 6.31 -6.39
C GLN A 628 -23.04 5.89 -7.17
N TYR A 629 -23.00 6.14 -8.48
CA TYR A 629 -24.00 5.65 -9.41
C TYR A 629 -23.37 5.17 -10.72
N SER A 630 -24.10 4.32 -11.42
CA SER A 630 -23.76 3.81 -12.74
C SER A 630 -25.04 3.54 -13.51
N ILE A 631 -25.17 4.12 -14.71
CA ILE A 631 -26.28 3.91 -15.63
C ILE A 631 -25.68 3.45 -16.96
N LEU A 632 -26.11 2.31 -17.44
CA LEU A 632 -25.54 1.66 -18.63
C LEU A 632 -26.63 1.17 -19.56
N PRO A 633 -27.21 2.07 -20.38
CA PRO A 633 -28.09 1.69 -21.48
C PRO A 633 -27.29 1.07 -22.63
N TYR A 634 -27.85 0.01 -23.21
CA TYR A 634 -27.39 -0.61 -24.44
C TYR A 634 -28.49 -0.68 -25.48
N TYR A 635 -28.12 -0.49 -26.74
CA TYR A 635 -28.91 -0.92 -27.85
C TYR A 635 -28.49 -2.32 -28.27
N SER A 636 -29.46 -3.25 -28.31
CA SER A 636 -29.28 -4.63 -28.75
C SER A 636 -29.42 -4.70 -30.24
N THR A 637 -28.36 -5.11 -30.95
CA THR A 637 -28.45 -5.27 -32.44
C THR A 637 -29.18 -6.54 -32.83
N GLY A 638 -29.31 -7.52 -31.91
CA GLY A 638 -30.06 -8.75 -32.18
C GLY A 638 -31.56 -8.61 -32.07
N THR A 639 -32.05 -7.77 -31.17
CA THR A 639 -33.48 -7.65 -30.85
C THR A 639 -34.04 -6.27 -31.25
N GLY A 640 -33.18 -5.28 -31.56
CA GLY A 640 -33.62 -3.90 -31.85
C GLY A 640 -34.15 -3.15 -30.62
N LYS A 641 -33.98 -3.69 -29.41
CA LYS A 641 -34.54 -3.15 -28.16
C LYS A 641 -33.47 -2.49 -27.30
N LEU A 642 -33.89 -1.60 -26.39
CA LEU A 642 -33.04 -1.05 -25.32
C LEU A 642 -33.00 -2.04 -24.14
N VAL A 643 -31.79 -2.39 -23.72
CA VAL A 643 -31.51 -3.21 -22.56
C VAL A 643 -30.43 -2.52 -21.71
N GLY A 644 -30.15 -3.00 -20.51
CA GLY A 644 -29.08 -2.39 -19.73
C GLY A 644 -29.21 -2.60 -18.23
N SER A 645 -28.43 -1.82 -17.49
CA SER A 645 -28.40 -1.89 -16.02
C SER A 645 -28.16 -0.53 -15.40
N THR A 646 -28.63 -0.38 -14.17
CA THR A 646 -28.36 0.76 -13.31
C THR A 646 -28.02 0.30 -11.90
N ALA A 647 -27.16 1.04 -11.22
CA ALA A 647 -26.85 0.80 -9.82
C ALA A 647 -26.56 2.13 -9.09
N VAL A 648 -26.97 2.21 -7.86
CA VAL A 648 -26.62 3.29 -6.93
C VAL A 648 -26.10 2.68 -5.65
N SER A 649 -25.15 3.34 -4.98
CA SER A 649 -24.66 2.93 -3.68
C SER A 649 -24.24 4.10 -2.83
N TYR A 650 -24.33 3.90 -1.51
CA TYR A 650 -23.85 4.84 -0.50
C TYR A 650 -22.98 4.11 0.50
N ARG A 651 -21.76 4.61 0.74
CA ARG A 651 -20.77 4.00 1.63
C ARG A 651 -20.62 4.84 2.90
N ILE A 652 -20.83 4.21 4.04
CA ILE A 652 -20.65 4.75 5.38
C ILE A 652 -19.33 4.22 5.94
N GLN A 653 -18.43 5.13 6.33
CA GLN A 653 -17.06 4.81 6.75
C GLN A 653 -16.66 5.61 7.99
N PRO A 654 -17.17 5.28 9.17
CA PRO A 654 -16.81 5.99 10.39
C PRO A 654 -15.33 5.73 10.73
N ALA A 655 -14.62 6.76 11.18
CA ALA A 655 -13.21 6.64 11.55
C ALA A 655 -13.02 5.65 12.70
N GLU A 656 -13.88 5.75 13.72
CA GLU A 656 -13.87 4.87 14.88
C GLU A 656 -15.16 4.02 14.91
N SER A 657 -15.04 2.73 14.61
CA SER A 657 -16.12 1.74 14.70
C SER A 657 -15.52 0.33 14.63
N PHE A 658 -16.32 -0.71 14.94
CA PHE A 658 -15.91 -2.11 14.81
C PHE A 658 -15.86 -2.60 13.35
N TYR A 659 -16.48 -1.86 12.41
CA TYR A 659 -16.45 -2.17 10.97
C TYR A 659 -15.69 -1.10 10.17
N ARG A 660 -15.12 -1.49 9.04
CA ARG A 660 -14.43 -0.59 8.13
C ARG A 660 -15.40 0.23 7.28
N SER A 661 -16.41 -0.43 6.72
CA SER A 661 -17.42 0.23 5.89
C SER A 661 -18.72 -0.53 5.89
N LEU A 662 -19.84 0.20 5.79
CA LEU A 662 -21.16 -0.31 5.47
C LEU A 662 -21.57 0.31 4.13
N THR A 663 -21.77 -0.55 3.12
CA THR A 663 -22.23 -0.13 1.78
C THR A 663 -23.67 -0.56 1.59
N LEU A 664 -24.55 0.41 1.39
CA LEU A 664 -25.92 0.20 0.96
C LEU A 664 -25.99 0.38 -0.55
N ALA A 665 -26.62 -0.55 -1.27
CA ALA A 665 -26.73 -0.48 -2.71
C ALA A 665 -28.11 -0.91 -3.21
N ALA A 666 -28.54 -0.31 -4.32
CA ALA A 666 -29.68 -0.74 -5.09
C ALA A 666 -29.30 -0.86 -6.57
N SER A 667 -29.89 -1.82 -7.28
CA SER A 667 -29.60 -2.07 -8.68
C SER A 667 -30.81 -2.57 -9.44
N ALA A 668 -30.82 -2.29 -10.74
CA ALA A 668 -31.79 -2.87 -11.67
C ALA A 668 -31.08 -3.28 -12.95
N ALA A 669 -31.58 -4.35 -13.61
CA ALA A 669 -31.06 -4.84 -14.88
C ALA A 669 -32.17 -5.46 -15.71
N ALA A 670 -32.07 -5.32 -17.03
CA ALA A 670 -32.97 -5.94 -18.00
C ALA A 670 -32.17 -6.36 -19.24
N PHE A 671 -32.16 -7.65 -19.55
CA PHE A 671 -31.46 -8.25 -20.71
C PHE A 671 -32.24 -9.44 -21.24
N HIS A 672 -31.90 -9.91 -22.44
CA HIS A 672 -32.41 -11.19 -22.95
C HIS A 672 -31.57 -12.36 -22.40
N TYR A 673 -32.23 -13.41 -21.94
CA TYR A 673 -31.61 -14.63 -21.43
C TYR A 673 -31.87 -15.85 -22.33
N ASP A 674 -32.79 -15.69 -23.29
CA ASP A 674 -33.09 -16.60 -24.37
C ASP A 674 -33.62 -15.82 -25.57
N TYR A 675 -33.89 -16.47 -26.70
CA TYR A 675 -34.45 -15.85 -27.92
C TYR A 675 -35.82 -15.23 -27.59
N ASP A 676 -35.92 -13.90 -27.80
CA ASP A 676 -37.11 -13.09 -27.50
C ASP A 676 -37.63 -13.15 -26.04
N LEU A 677 -36.88 -13.70 -25.13
CA LEU A 677 -37.24 -13.76 -23.72
C LEU A 677 -36.35 -12.84 -22.86
N THR A 678 -36.97 -11.91 -22.16
CA THR A 678 -36.32 -10.96 -21.29
C THR A 678 -36.40 -11.34 -19.82
N TYR A 679 -35.43 -10.90 -19.03
CA TYR A 679 -35.56 -10.82 -17.58
C TYR A 679 -35.35 -9.40 -17.07
N ARG A 680 -36.01 -9.09 -15.97
CA ARG A 680 -35.81 -7.89 -15.17
C ARG A 680 -35.41 -8.30 -13.76
N ARG A 681 -34.40 -7.64 -13.24
CA ARG A 681 -33.93 -7.86 -11.86
C ARG A 681 -33.88 -6.54 -11.12
N PHE A 682 -34.43 -6.49 -9.92
CA PHE A 682 -34.30 -5.40 -8.97
C PHE A 682 -33.65 -5.94 -7.71
N GLY A 683 -32.61 -5.28 -7.22
CA GLY A 683 -31.88 -5.74 -6.04
C GLY A 683 -31.57 -4.61 -5.08
N ALA A 684 -31.60 -4.91 -3.79
CA ALA A 684 -31.08 -4.07 -2.72
C ALA A 684 -30.13 -4.88 -1.85
N SER A 685 -29.05 -4.27 -1.36
CA SER A 685 -28.08 -4.96 -0.52
C SER A 685 -27.43 -4.06 0.50
N ALA A 686 -27.02 -4.67 1.62
CA ALA A 686 -26.15 -4.08 2.63
C ALA A 686 -24.91 -4.99 2.78
N THR A 687 -23.73 -4.42 2.60
CA THR A 687 -22.45 -5.12 2.77
C THR A 687 -21.62 -4.43 3.83
N MET A 688 -21.28 -5.16 4.90
CA MET A 688 -20.45 -4.69 6.00
C MET A 688 -19.06 -5.33 5.90
N ALA A 689 -18.00 -4.52 5.73
CA ALA A 689 -16.61 -4.96 5.78
C ALA A 689 -16.06 -4.72 7.19
N LEU A 690 -15.54 -5.78 7.83
CA LEU A 690 -15.15 -5.76 9.25
C LEU A 690 -13.69 -5.41 9.48
N ASN A 691 -12.78 -5.76 8.57
CA ASN A 691 -11.35 -5.57 8.78
C ASN A 691 -10.91 -4.12 8.56
N LYS A 692 -10.26 -3.53 9.57
CA LYS A 692 -9.69 -2.16 9.57
C LYS A 692 -8.16 -2.14 9.53
N ASN A 693 -7.48 -3.25 9.76
CA ASN A 693 -6.02 -3.28 9.74
C ASN A 693 -5.52 -3.28 8.29
N PRO A 694 -4.82 -2.23 7.82
CA PRO A 694 -4.36 -2.12 6.44
C PRO A 694 -3.28 -3.14 6.06
N ARG A 695 -2.56 -3.68 7.05
CA ARG A 695 -1.55 -4.73 6.85
C ARG A 695 -2.16 -6.14 6.83
N SER A 696 -3.40 -6.28 7.31
CA SER A 696 -4.03 -7.60 7.35
C SER A 696 -4.39 -8.09 5.95
N GLN A 697 -3.98 -9.30 5.65
CA GLN A 697 -4.36 -10.02 4.44
C GLN A 697 -5.73 -10.72 4.59
N ILE A 698 -6.39 -10.54 5.74
CA ILE A 698 -7.67 -11.13 6.07
C ILE A 698 -8.79 -10.15 5.78
N GLY A 699 -9.72 -10.56 4.93
CA GLY A 699 -11.00 -9.89 4.68
C GLY A 699 -12.14 -10.63 5.36
N ARG A 700 -13.09 -9.88 5.97
CA ARG A 700 -14.33 -10.43 6.53
C ARG A 700 -15.47 -9.52 6.13
N ASN A 701 -16.48 -10.10 5.45
CA ASN A 701 -17.65 -9.33 5.02
C ASN A 701 -18.93 -10.06 5.39
N ILE A 702 -19.92 -9.30 5.81
CA ILE A 702 -21.29 -9.75 6.00
C ILE A 702 -22.14 -9.09 4.93
N ILE A 703 -22.99 -9.87 4.27
CA ILE A 703 -23.82 -9.42 3.15
C ILE A 703 -25.26 -9.81 3.43
N VAL A 704 -26.16 -8.85 3.32
CA VAL A 704 -27.59 -9.09 3.27
C VAL A 704 -28.11 -8.53 1.96
N SER A 705 -28.84 -9.32 1.18
CA SER A 705 -29.43 -8.82 -0.05
C SER A 705 -30.82 -9.39 -0.30
N TYR A 706 -31.65 -8.55 -0.92
CA TYR A 706 -32.96 -8.90 -1.45
C TYR A 706 -32.94 -8.67 -2.96
N ASN A 707 -33.45 -9.63 -3.73
CA ASN A 707 -33.58 -9.55 -5.18
C ASN A 707 -34.97 -9.99 -5.61
N HIS A 708 -35.59 -9.17 -6.45
CA HIS A 708 -36.82 -9.48 -7.17
C HIS A 708 -36.51 -9.78 -8.62
N PHE A 709 -37.05 -10.84 -9.14
CA PHE A 709 -36.92 -11.29 -10.53
C PHE A 709 -38.28 -11.35 -11.21
N ASP A 710 -38.34 -10.84 -12.43
CA ASP A 710 -39.48 -10.92 -13.35
C ASP A 710 -38.93 -11.33 -14.71
N ARG A 711 -39.31 -12.52 -15.22
CA ARG A 711 -38.84 -13.05 -16.48
C ARG A 711 -39.96 -13.55 -17.37
N GLU A 712 -39.84 -13.35 -18.63
CA GLU A 712 -40.72 -13.91 -19.65
C GLU A 712 -40.46 -15.42 -19.76
N LEU A 713 -41.53 -16.18 -20.00
CA LEU A 713 -41.42 -17.64 -20.13
C LEU A 713 -41.88 -18.05 -21.56
N SER A 714 -41.17 -19.01 -22.16
CA SER A 714 -41.64 -19.68 -23.37
C SER A 714 -42.86 -20.55 -23.05
N GLU A 715 -43.62 -20.91 -24.07
CA GLU A 715 -44.77 -21.84 -23.91
C GLU A 715 -44.35 -23.16 -23.22
N ALA A 716 -43.20 -23.72 -23.60
CA ALA A 716 -42.67 -24.93 -22.99
C ALA A 716 -42.35 -24.77 -21.51
N MET A 717 -41.88 -23.59 -21.07
CA MET A 717 -41.65 -23.26 -19.67
C MET A 717 -42.95 -23.04 -18.91
N GLN A 718 -43.95 -22.44 -19.54
CA GLN A 718 -45.28 -22.26 -18.94
C GLN A 718 -45.98 -23.61 -18.72
N LEU A 719 -45.90 -24.51 -19.71
CA LEU A 719 -46.41 -25.89 -19.59
C LEU A 719 -45.72 -26.67 -18.46
N LYS A 720 -44.46 -26.39 -18.17
CA LYS A 720 -43.72 -26.98 -17.03
C LYS A 720 -43.95 -26.26 -15.71
N ASN A 721 -44.87 -25.31 -15.68
CA ASN A 721 -45.18 -24.49 -14.51
C ASN A 721 -43.92 -23.83 -13.89
N ASP A 722 -43.05 -23.25 -14.75
CA ASP A 722 -41.83 -22.55 -14.31
C ASP A 722 -42.19 -21.20 -13.68
N TYR A 723 -41.21 -20.62 -12.96
CA TYR A 723 -41.34 -19.37 -12.22
C TYR A 723 -41.13 -18.17 -13.12
N SER A 724 -42.13 -17.34 -13.35
CA SER A 724 -42.01 -16.06 -14.02
C SER A 724 -41.55 -14.95 -13.04
N LYS A 725 -42.04 -14.97 -11.81
CA LYS A 725 -41.68 -14.01 -10.75
C LYS A 725 -41.29 -14.74 -9.49
N TYR A 726 -40.25 -14.23 -8.82
CA TYR A 726 -39.79 -14.77 -7.53
C TYR A 726 -38.88 -13.75 -6.81
N ASN A 727 -38.81 -13.93 -5.48
CA ASN A 727 -37.99 -13.08 -4.58
C ASN A 727 -36.99 -13.94 -3.84
N ILE A 728 -35.74 -13.46 -3.73
CA ILE A 728 -34.69 -14.19 -3.01
C ILE A 728 -34.04 -13.28 -1.98
N TRP A 729 -34.04 -13.68 -0.72
CA TRP A 729 -33.19 -13.13 0.31
C TRP A 729 -31.90 -13.94 0.42
N ASN A 730 -30.78 -13.25 0.60
CA ASN A 730 -29.48 -13.86 0.84
C ASN A 730 -28.85 -13.27 2.09
N PHE A 731 -28.30 -14.14 2.93
CA PHE A 731 -27.51 -13.82 4.11
C PHE A 731 -26.15 -14.49 3.95
N GLY A 732 -25.16 -13.70 3.60
CA GLY A 732 -23.83 -14.15 3.22
C GLY A 732 -22.75 -13.74 4.21
N PHE A 733 -21.78 -14.62 4.41
CA PHE A 733 -20.54 -14.33 5.11
C PHE A 733 -19.37 -14.75 4.23
N ILE A 734 -18.39 -13.84 4.10
CA ILE A 734 -17.15 -14.07 3.35
C ILE A 734 -15.97 -13.89 4.30
N TYR A 735 -15.14 -14.90 4.38
CA TYR A 735 -13.78 -14.83 4.93
C TYR A 735 -12.79 -15.03 3.80
N SER A 736 -11.77 -14.21 3.73
CA SER A 736 -10.67 -14.35 2.76
C SER A 736 -9.33 -14.08 3.43
N GLU A 737 -8.32 -14.87 3.08
CA GLU A 737 -6.93 -14.65 3.44
C GLU A 737 -6.11 -14.85 2.18
N ASN A 738 -5.35 -13.84 1.76
CA ASN A 738 -4.64 -13.87 0.50
C ASN A 738 -3.26 -13.24 0.62
N ASN A 739 -2.24 -14.07 0.40
CA ASN A 739 -0.86 -13.62 0.21
C ASN A 739 -0.26 -14.26 -1.06
N VAL A 740 1.02 -14.03 -1.35
CA VAL A 740 1.65 -14.50 -2.60
C VAL A 740 1.74 -16.02 -2.71
N ILE A 741 1.85 -16.73 -1.59
CA ILE A 741 2.03 -18.19 -1.54
C ILE A 741 0.76 -18.93 -1.14
N LEU A 742 -0.21 -18.24 -0.54
CA LEU A 742 -1.41 -18.83 0.04
C LEU A 742 -2.63 -17.97 -0.26
N GLU A 743 -3.69 -18.63 -0.71
CA GLU A 743 -5.01 -18.03 -0.83
C GLU A 743 -6.04 -18.96 -0.19
N LYS A 744 -6.83 -18.40 0.71
CA LYS A 744 -7.95 -19.10 1.33
C LYS A 744 -9.19 -18.23 1.24
N TYR A 745 -10.33 -18.83 0.99
CA TYR A 745 -11.60 -18.19 1.27
C TYR A 745 -12.61 -19.18 1.80
N LEU A 746 -13.57 -18.66 2.54
CA LEU A 746 -14.80 -19.32 2.93
C LEU A 746 -15.94 -18.38 2.56
N PHE A 747 -16.86 -18.88 1.77
CA PHE A 747 -18.13 -18.23 1.47
C PHE A 747 -19.26 -19.08 2.00
N SER A 748 -20.09 -18.51 2.86
CA SER A 748 -21.30 -19.15 3.37
C SER A 748 -22.50 -18.29 3.00
N ASN A 749 -23.56 -18.90 2.49
CA ASN A 749 -24.77 -18.19 2.08
C ASN A 749 -26.02 -18.95 2.45
N PHE A 750 -26.93 -18.29 3.15
CA PHE A 750 -28.27 -18.78 3.42
C PHE A 750 -29.26 -18.04 2.52
N GLN A 751 -29.95 -18.78 1.66
CA GLN A 751 -30.96 -18.26 0.74
C GLN A 751 -32.37 -18.62 1.21
N VAL A 752 -33.26 -17.67 1.14
CA VAL A 752 -34.69 -17.85 1.46
C VAL A 752 -35.54 -17.36 0.29
N MET A 753 -36.37 -18.23 -0.20
CA MET A 753 -37.46 -17.96 -1.14
C MET A 753 -38.75 -18.61 -0.59
N GLU A 754 -39.90 -18.25 -1.11
CA GLU A 754 -41.20 -18.79 -0.66
C GLU A 754 -41.18 -20.32 -0.65
N ASP A 755 -40.69 -20.98 -1.68
CA ASP A 755 -40.72 -22.42 -1.88
C ASP A 755 -39.44 -23.13 -1.41
N TYR A 756 -38.39 -22.45 -0.96
CA TYR A 756 -37.18 -23.08 -0.46
C TYR A 756 -36.39 -22.26 0.57
N GLN A 757 -35.64 -23.00 1.40
CA GLN A 757 -34.57 -22.53 2.25
C GLN A 757 -33.31 -23.38 1.96
N LYS A 758 -32.22 -22.69 1.56
CA LYS A 758 -31.01 -23.35 1.12
C LYS A 758 -29.78 -22.76 1.81
N LEU A 759 -28.97 -23.59 2.41
CA LEU A 759 -27.67 -23.24 2.99
C LEU A 759 -26.57 -23.79 2.10
N THR A 760 -25.60 -22.94 1.77
CA THR A 760 -24.40 -23.34 1.02
C THR A 760 -23.15 -22.83 1.72
N ALA A 761 -22.07 -23.60 1.65
CA ALA A 761 -20.75 -23.21 2.10
C ALA A 761 -19.71 -23.69 1.09
N GLU A 762 -18.83 -22.80 0.73
CA GLU A 762 -17.70 -23.05 -0.17
C GLU A 762 -16.41 -22.63 0.51
N SER A 763 -15.44 -23.53 0.59
CA SER A 763 -14.11 -23.28 1.08
C SER A 763 -13.11 -23.53 -0.04
N PHE A 764 -12.17 -22.62 -0.20
CA PHE A 764 -11.11 -22.70 -1.19
C PHE A 764 -9.77 -22.51 -0.52
N TYR A 765 -8.80 -23.32 -0.93
CA TYR A 765 -7.43 -23.27 -0.47
C TYR A 765 -6.50 -23.43 -1.67
N ARG A 766 -5.62 -22.45 -1.90
CA ARG A 766 -4.58 -22.50 -2.93
C ARG A 766 -3.22 -22.26 -2.31
N TRP A 767 -2.32 -23.18 -2.51
CA TRP A 767 -0.98 -23.14 -1.98
C TRP A 767 0.05 -23.22 -3.10
N GLU A 768 1.09 -22.38 -3.04
CA GLU A 768 2.23 -22.44 -3.92
C GLU A 768 3.27 -23.40 -3.32
N TYR A 769 3.30 -24.64 -3.83
CA TYR A 769 4.16 -25.69 -3.30
C TYR A 769 5.60 -25.65 -3.86
N ALA A 770 5.82 -24.97 -5.01
CA ALA A 770 7.11 -24.60 -5.58
C ALA A 770 6.95 -23.30 -6.34
N GLN A 771 8.03 -22.63 -6.68
CA GLN A 771 7.99 -21.34 -7.35
C GLN A 771 7.13 -21.40 -8.63
N ASN A 772 6.10 -20.57 -8.68
CA ASN A 772 5.08 -20.52 -9.74
C ASN A 772 4.25 -21.81 -9.92
N LYS A 773 4.33 -22.80 -9.01
CA LYS A 773 3.52 -24.01 -9.06
C LYS A 773 2.50 -24.04 -7.92
N LYS A 774 1.23 -24.10 -8.28
CA LYS A 774 0.11 -23.97 -7.35
C LYS A 774 -0.75 -25.22 -7.32
N LEU A 775 -1.15 -25.63 -6.11
CA LEU A 775 -2.18 -26.62 -5.84
C LEU A 775 -3.40 -25.91 -5.29
N SER A 776 -4.55 -26.10 -5.91
CA SER A 776 -5.83 -25.55 -5.47
C SER A 776 -6.77 -26.67 -5.03
N LEU A 777 -7.40 -26.48 -3.88
CA LEU A 777 -8.42 -27.36 -3.33
C LEU A 777 -9.68 -26.53 -3.10
N ARG A 778 -10.82 -27.02 -3.56
CA ARG A 778 -12.13 -26.43 -3.30
C ARG A 778 -13.00 -27.47 -2.65
N PHE A 779 -13.71 -27.11 -1.60
CA PHE A 779 -14.74 -27.89 -0.97
C PHE A 779 -16.05 -27.14 -1.03
N PHE A 780 -17.11 -27.82 -1.40
CA PHE A 780 -18.46 -27.28 -1.43
C PHE A 780 -19.41 -28.18 -0.64
N GLY A 781 -20.29 -27.56 0.14
CA GLY A 781 -21.43 -28.21 0.79
C GLY A 781 -22.69 -27.38 0.56
N GLY A 782 -23.77 -28.05 0.12
CA GLY A 782 -25.06 -27.40 -0.09
C GLY A 782 -26.18 -28.27 0.43
N LEU A 783 -27.12 -27.68 1.15
CA LEU A 783 -28.24 -28.36 1.79
C LEU A 783 -29.53 -27.55 1.61
N PHE A 784 -30.58 -28.17 1.13
CA PHE A 784 -31.93 -27.64 1.25
C PHE A 784 -32.50 -28.03 2.62
N ILE A 785 -32.73 -27.04 3.46
CA ILE A 785 -33.43 -27.20 4.74
C ILE A 785 -34.92 -27.48 4.46
N ASN A 786 -35.50 -26.73 3.52
CA ASN A 786 -36.79 -26.93 2.94
C ASN A 786 -36.71 -26.76 1.42
N ASN A 787 -37.39 -27.62 0.67
CA ASN A 787 -37.50 -27.50 -0.78
C ASN A 787 -38.87 -28.00 -1.25
N GLN A 788 -39.73 -27.06 -1.61
CA GLN A 788 -41.06 -27.30 -2.19
C GLN A 788 -41.15 -26.76 -3.61
N THR A 789 -40.02 -26.54 -4.26
CA THR A 789 -39.97 -26.00 -5.62
C THR A 789 -40.62 -26.93 -6.63
N ARG A 790 -41.35 -26.32 -7.58
CA ARG A 790 -42.14 -27.04 -8.61
C ARG A 790 -41.27 -27.74 -9.65
N ASN A 791 -40.03 -27.24 -9.81
CA ASN A 791 -39.11 -27.72 -10.84
C ASN A 791 -37.63 -27.56 -10.39
N ASN A 792 -36.72 -27.85 -11.32
CA ASN A 792 -35.29 -27.89 -11.04
C ASN A 792 -34.58 -26.49 -11.13
N THR A 793 -35.33 -25.42 -11.31
CA THR A 793 -34.74 -24.06 -11.56
C THR A 793 -33.79 -23.61 -10.45
N PHE A 794 -34.09 -23.89 -9.17
CA PHE A 794 -33.33 -23.48 -8.01
C PHE A 794 -32.43 -24.57 -7.43
N ASN A 795 -32.37 -25.74 -8.06
CA ASN A 795 -31.54 -26.84 -7.63
C ASN A 795 -30.05 -26.52 -7.66
N LEU A 796 -29.25 -27.24 -6.87
CA LEU A 796 -27.80 -27.18 -6.94
C LEU A 796 -27.31 -27.83 -8.23
N GLY A 797 -26.44 -27.13 -8.97
CA GLY A 797 -25.86 -27.61 -10.20
C GLY A 797 -24.69 -28.57 -9.96
N ILE A 798 -24.65 -29.70 -10.63
CA ILE A 798 -23.51 -30.63 -10.60
C ILE A 798 -22.38 -30.12 -11.50
N SER A 799 -22.61 -30.03 -12.78
CA SER A 799 -21.65 -29.65 -13.81
C SER A 799 -22.01 -28.36 -14.57
N LYS A 800 -23.26 -27.93 -14.48
CA LYS A 800 -23.78 -26.68 -15.05
C LYS A 800 -24.44 -25.83 -13.98
N VAL A 801 -24.28 -24.55 -14.06
CA VAL A 801 -24.91 -23.59 -13.12
C VAL A 801 -26.40 -23.46 -13.43
N SER A 802 -27.22 -23.41 -12.38
CA SER A 802 -28.61 -22.95 -12.45
C SER A 802 -28.61 -21.43 -12.27
N ASN A 803 -28.51 -20.68 -13.37
CA ASN A 803 -28.35 -19.21 -13.34
C ASN A 803 -29.65 -18.44 -13.08
N TYR A 804 -30.49 -18.92 -12.15
CA TYR A 804 -31.77 -18.30 -11.79
C TYR A 804 -31.64 -16.89 -11.21
N SER A 805 -30.48 -16.53 -10.70
CA SER A 805 -30.20 -15.16 -10.20
C SER A 805 -29.63 -14.24 -11.27
N PHE A 806 -29.42 -14.71 -12.48
CA PHE A 806 -28.78 -13.98 -13.58
C PHE A 806 -27.48 -13.27 -13.16
N SER A 807 -26.73 -13.94 -12.25
CA SER A 807 -25.48 -13.41 -11.70
C SER A 807 -24.25 -13.79 -12.52
N TYR A 808 -24.37 -14.85 -13.34
CA TYR A 808 -23.30 -15.30 -14.22
C TYR A 808 -23.45 -14.71 -15.62
N ASN A 809 -22.37 -14.17 -16.16
CA ASN A 809 -22.34 -13.61 -17.50
C ASN A 809 -22.11 -14.73 -18.54
N LEU A 810 -23.14 -15.48 -18.85
CA LEU A 810 -23.11 -16.55 -19.85
C LEU A 810 -23.38 -15.97 -21.23
N LEU A 811 -22.54 -16.31 -22.22
CA LEU A 811 -22.71 -15.84 -23.62
C LEU A 811 -23.97 -16.37 -24.28
N ALA A 812 -24.39 -17.60 -23.90
CA ALA A 812 -25.61 -18.25 -24.33
C ALA A 812 -26.19 -19.04 -23.17
N GLN A 813 -26.98 -18.38 -22.33
CA GLN A 813 -27.48 -18.96 -21.09
C GLN A 813 -28.37 -20.19 -21.33
N SER A 814 -29.19 -20.14 -22.35
CA SER A 814 -30.16 -21.21 -22.66
C SER A 814 -29.64 -22.22 -23.69
N ALA A 815 -28.37 -22.07 -24.16
CA ALA A 815 -27.80 -22.97 -25.15
C ALA A 815 -27.62 -24.39 -24.59
N SER A 816 -28.20 -25.39 -25.27
CA SER A 816 -28.07 -26.80 -24.95
C SER A 816 -27.11 -27.56 -25.86
N SER A 817 -26.71 -26.98 -27.01
CA SER A 817 -25.82 -27.58 -28.00
C SER A 817 -24.88 -26.51 -28.62
N GLY A 818 -23.88 -26.96 -29.36
CA GLY A 818 -22.90 -26.10 -30.02
C GLY A 818 -21.83 -25.57 -29.05
N ILE A 819 -20.85 -24.86 -29.60
CA ILE A 819 -19.67 -24.40 -28.85
C ILE A 819 -20.02 -23.52 -27.65
N LEU A 820 -21.08 -22.73 -27.72
CA LEU A 820 -21.50 -21.86 -26.62
C LEU A 820 -22.04 -22.64 -25.41
N SER A 821 -22.59 -23.87 -25.62
CA SER A 821 -23.02 -24.75 -24.54
C SER A 821 -21.87 -25.39 -23.77
N GLN A 822 -20.66 -25.37 -24.33
CA GLN A 822 -19.42 -25.88 -23.73
C GLN A 822 -18.78 -24.89 -22.75
N GLN A 823 -19.32 -23.66 -22.63
CA GLN A 823 -18.84 -22.68 -21.66
C GLN A 823 -18.91 -23.26 -20.26
N PHE A 824 -17.78 -23.18 -19.54
CA PHE A 824 -17.66 -23.60 -18.16
C PHE A 824 -17.72 -22.40 -17.22
N VAL A 825 -18.73 -22.41 -16.39
CA VAL A 825 -18.81 -21.61 -15.18
C VAL A 825 -18.91 -22.59 -14.03
N ILE A 826 -18.09 -22.40 -12.99
CA ILE A 826 -18.04 -23.36 -11.88
C ILE A 826 -19.41 -23.42 -11.20
N ALA A 827 -20.04 -24.58 -11.30
CA ALA A 827 -21.28 -24.89 -10.61
C ALA A 827 -21.00 -25.24 -9.14
N GLU A 828 -22.05 -25.42 -8.37
CA GLU A 828 -21.93 -25.82 -6.96
C GLU A 828 -21.08 -27.09 -6.82
N GLY A 829 -21.34 -28.12 -7.64
CA GLY A 829 -20.53 -29.35 -7.65
C GLY A 829 -19.15 -29.21 -8.23
N GLY A 830 -18.94 -28.27 -9.16
CA GLY A 830 -17.66 -27.96 -9.75
C GLY A 830 -17.10 -28.95 -10.75
N PHE A 831 -17.90 -29.95 -11.20
CA PHE A 831 -17.47 -30.99 -12.15
C PHE A 831 -17.28 -30.41 -13.56
N LYS A 832 -16.19 -30.81 -14.20
CA LYS A 832 -15.84 -30.36 -15.56
C LYS A 832 -16.44 -31.26 -16.62
N SER A 833 -16.63 -32.57 -16.34
CA SER A 833 -17.36 -33.49 -17.20
C SER A 833 -18.84 -33.16 -17.22
N PHE A 834 -19.53 -33.41 -18.36
CA PHE A 834 -20.97 -33.21 -18.49
C PHE A 834 -21.73 -34.32 -17.76
N ILE A 835 -21.72 -34.26 -16.43
CA ILE A 835 -22.54 -35.14 -15.58
C ILE A 835 -23.93 -34.50 -15.51
N ASN A 836 -24.92 -35.16 -16.13
CA ASN A 836 -26.26 -34.64 -16.17
C ASN A 836 -26.96 -34.73 -14.80
N GLY A 837 -27.80 -33.74 -14.54
CA GLY A 837 -28.64 -33.71 -13.35
C GLY A 837 -28.39 -32.45 -12.48
N THR A 838 -29.32 -32.27 -11.57
CA THR A 838 -29.31 -31.26 -10.54
C THR A 838 -29.64 -31.88 -9.19
N VAL A 839 -29.37 -31.21 -8.11
CA VAL A 839 -29.53 -31.77 -6.75
C VAL A 839 -30.54 -30.93 -5.97
N ASN A 840 -31.57 -31.59 -5.44
CA ASN A 840 -32.68 -30.95 -4.74
C ASN A 840 -32.73 -31.21 -3.22
N GLN A 841 -31.75 -31.94 -2.67
CA GLN A 841 -31.66 -32.15 -1.23
C GLN A 841 -30.32 -31.74 -0.65
N TRP A 842 -29.23 -32.44 -0.98
CA TRP A 842 -27.89 -32.03 -0.54
C TRP A 842 -26.80 -32.49 -1.51
N LEU A 843 -25.68 -31.74 -1.54
CA LEU A 843 -24.50 -31.98 -2.35
C LEU A 843 -23.24 -31.63 -1.56
N ILE A 844 -22.27 -32.53 -1.57
CA ILE A 844 -20.91 -32.27 -1.09
C ILE A 844 -19.97 -32.60 -2.25
N SER A 845 -18.98 -31.71 -2.47
CA SER A 845 -17.96 -31.95 -3.50
C SER A 845 -16.60 -31.42 -3.11
N SER A 846 -15.58 -32.04 -3.67
CA SER A 846 -14.18 -31.60 -3.59
C SER A 846 -13.59 -31.51 -4.99
N ASN A 847 -12.90 -30.41 -5.28
CA ASN A 847 -12.28 -30.17 -6.56
C ASN A 847 -10.80 -29.86 -6.33
N VAL A 848 -9.92 -30.53 -7.05
CA VAL A 848 -8.46 -30.40 -7.00
C VAL A 848 -7.96 -29.93 -8.35
N ASP A 849 -7.08 -28.93 -8.35
CA ASP A 849 -6.39 -28.44 -9.56
C ASP A 849 -4.91 -28.25 -9.20
N ALA A 850 -4.03 -28.96 -9.89
CA ALA A 850 -2.58 -28.90 -9.66
C ALA A 850 -1.84 -28.44 -10.92
N HIS A 851 -1.02 -27.40 -10.79
CA HIS A 851 -0.15 -26.94 -11.86
C HIS A 851 1.01 -27.95 -12.04
N VAL A 852 1.22 -28.42 -13.24
CA VAL A 852 2.28 -29.40 -13.56
C VAL A 852 3.41 -28.74 -14.32
N TRP A 853 3.13 -28.16 -15.48
CA TRP A 853 4.17 -27.61 -16.35
C TRP A 853 3.65 -26.52 -17.29
N LYS A 854 4.29 -25.38 -17.32
CA LYS A 854 3.94 -24.23 -18.17
C LYS A 854 2.45 -23.87 -18.04
N MET A 855 1.65 -24.08 -19.08
CA MET A 855 0.20 -23.83 -19.12
C MET A 855 -0.66 -25.05 -18.71
N PHE A 856 -0.02 -26.21 -18.43
CA PHE A 856 -0.74 -27.44 -18.15
C PHE A 856 -0.99 -27.65 -16.66
N ASN A 857 -2.23 -27.88 -16.32
CA ASN A 857 -2.70 -28.32 -15.01
C ASN A 857 -3.39 -29.68 -15.16
N VAL A 858 -3.42 -30.46 -14.09
CA VAL A 858 -4.29 -31.63 -13.95
C VAL A 858 -5.37 -31.33 -12.92
N TYR A 859 -6.55 -31.89 -13.11
CA TYR A 859 -7.64 -31.74 -12.15
C TYR A 859 -8.28 -33.07 -11.84
N ALA A 860 -8.90 -33.17 -10.66
CA ALA A 860 -9.71 -34.26 -10.22
C ALA A 860 -10.81 -33.75 -9.29
N ASP A 861 -12.04 -34.21 -9.53
CA ASP A 861 -13.21 -33.78 -8.78
C ASP A 861 -13.94 -35.06 -8.25
N ALA A 862 -14.45 -34.97 -7.05
CA ALA A 862 -15.24 -36.02 -6.42
C ALA A 862 -16.40 -35.43 -5.64
N GLY A 863 -17.52 -36.09 -5.60
CA GLY A 863 -18.67 -35.61 -4.85
C GLY A 863 -19.70 -36.68 -4.56
N LEU A 864 -20.50 -36.37 -3.57
CA LEU A 864 -21.64 -37.20 -3.13
C LEU A 864 -22.86 -36.29 -3.07
N TYR A 865 -23.97 -36.75 -3.65
CA TYR A 865 -25.21 -35.98 -3.63
C TYR A 865 -26.44 -36.89 -3.43
N LYS A 866 -27.50 -36.26 -2.95
CA LYS A 866 -28.81 -36.93 -2.78
C LYS A 866 -29.96 -36.07 -3.30
N ASN A 867 -30.86 -36.68 -4.02
CA ASN A 867 -32.17 -36.15 -4.34
C ASN A 867 -33.25 -36.80 -3.46
N LYS A 868 -34.39 -36.15 -3.24
CA LYS A 868 -35.42 -36.53 -2.27
C LYS A 868 -35.88 -37.99 -2.37
N THR A 869 -36.01 -38.53 -3.56
CA THR A 869 -36.58 -39.85 -3.82
C THR A 869 -35.55 -40.91 -4.22
N HIS A 870 -34.25 -40.59 -4.11
CA HIS A 870 -33.17 -41.44 -4.58
C HIS A 870 -32.13 -41.66 -3.49
N ASP A 871 -31.42 -42.78 -3.55
CA ASP A 871 -30.26 -43.02 -2.71
C ASP A 871 -29.11 -42.09 -3.06
N PRO A 872 -28.19 -41.84 -2.12
CA PRO A 872 -26.99 -41.02 -2.38
C PRO A 872 -26.16 -41.60 -3.53
N LYS A 873 -25.66 -40.74 -4.41
CA LYS A 873 -24.84 -41.12 -5.55
C LYS A 873 -23.46 -40.48 -5.44
N PHE A 874 -22.42 -41.29 -5.63
CA PHE A 874 -21.04 -40.85 -5.78
C PHE A 874 -20.71 -40.56 -7.23
N ILE A 875 -20.07 -39.44 -7.51
CA ILE A 875 -19.66 -39.03 -8.84
C ILE A 875 -18.24 -38.46 -8.77
N TRP A 876 -17.50 -38.60 -9.86
CA TRP A 876 -16.14 -38.09 -9.98
C TRP A 876 -15.77 -37.82 -11.43
N ASP A 877 -14.81 -36.95 -11.64
CA ASP A 877 -14.15 -36.73 -12.93
C ASP A 877 -12.70 -36.34 -12.75
N SER A 878 -11.93 -36.43 -13.84
CA SER A 878 -10.53 -36.00 -13.90
C SER A 878 -10.14 -35.66 -15.33
N GLY A 879 -9.12 -34.84 -15.48
CA GLY A 879 -8.68 -34.42 -16.80
C GLY A 879 -7.50 -33.46 -16.79
N ILE A 880 -7.27 -32.87 -17.96
CA ILE A 880 -6.21 -31.90 -18.21
C ILE A 880 -6.87 -30.53 -18.39
N LYS A 881 -6.27 -29.52 -17.77
CA LYS A 881 -6.65 -28.12 -17.92
C LYS A 881 -5.50 -27.34 -18.57
N LEU A 882 -5.82 -26.63 -19.62
CA LEU A 882 -4.90 -25.76 -20.33
C LEU A 882 -5.22 -24.31 -19.99
N LYS A 883 -4.30 -23.61 -19.33
CA LYS A 883 -4.39 -22.16 -19.07
C LYS A 883 -3.75 -21.40 -20.21
N VAL A 884 -4.49 -21.15 -21.28
CA VAL A 884 -3.98 -20.42 -22.45
C VAL A 884 -3.62 -18.99 -22.08
N VAL A 885 -4.57 -18.30 -21.44
CA VAL A 885 -4.36 -16.99 -20.82
C VAL A 885 -5.00 -17.06 -19.43
N PRO A 886 -4.22 -17.06 -18.35
CA PRO A 886 -4.75 -17.15 -17.00
C PRO A 886 -5.83 -16.10 -16.73
N ASP A 887 -6.94 -16.53 -16.10
CA ASP A 887 -8.09 -15.70 -15.77
C ASP A 887 -8.85 -15.10 -16.98
N PHE A 888 -8.47 -15.45 -18.22
CA PHE A 888 -9.14 -15.02 -19.46
C PHE A 888 -9.63 -16.21 -20.29
N LEU A 889 -8.74 -17.15 -20.66
CA LEU A 889 -9.07 -18.32 -21.45
C LEU A 889 -8.44 -19.59 -20.84
N GLU A 890 -9.30 -20.49 -20.37
CA GLU A 890 -8.91 -21.81 -19.90
C GLU A 890 -9.71 -22.87 -20.66
N ILE A 891 -9.09 -24.02 -20.97
CA ILE A 891 -9.72 -25.13 -21.68
C ILE A 891 -9.58 -26.39 -20.84
N TYR A 892 -10.67 -27.12 -20.71
CA TYR A 892 -10.76 -28.34 -19.92
C TYR A 892 -11.01 -29.54 -20.82
N PHE A 893 -10.15 -30.55 -20.72
CA PHE A 893 -10.19 -31.79 -21.45
C PHE A 893 -10.52 -32.93 -20.46
N PRO A 894 -11.79 -33.34 -20.32
CA PRO A 894 -12.14 -34.46 -19.49
C PRO A 894 -11.50 -35.76 -20.01
N VAL A 895 -10.89 -36.56 -19.13
CA VAL A 895 -10.22 -37.81 -19.52
C VAL A 895 -10.96 -39.00 -18.97
N GLN A 896 -11.19 -39.04 -17.68
CA GLN A 896 -11.87 -40.15 -17.01
C GLN A 896 -12.90 -39.62 -16.03
N SER A 897 -14.10 -40.22 -16.05
CA SER A 897 -15.18 -39.79 -15.15
C SER A 897 -16.09 -40.95 -14.78
N SER A 898 -17.10 -40.66 -13.95
CA SER A 898 -18.20 -41.60 -13.64
C SER A 898 -18.95 -42.08 -14.90
N LEU A 899 -18.77 -41.41 -16.04
CA LEU A 899 -19.33 -41.78 -17.35
C LEU A 899 -18.45 -42.77 -18.14
N GLY A 900 -17.18 -42.97 -17.71
CA GLY A 900 -16.18 -43.80 -18.37
C GLY A 900 -14.99 -43.00 -18.93
N PHE A 901 -14.24 -43.59 -19.88
CA PHE A 901 -13.09 -42.93 -20.53
C PHE A 901 -13.59 -42.03 -21.67
N GLU A 902 -13.67 -40.74 -21.38
CA GLU A 902 -14.37 -39.75 -22.24
C GLU A 902 -13.75 -39.56 -23.64
N PRO A 903 -12.41 -39.63 -23.85
CA PRO A 903 -11.85 -39.55 -25.17
C PRO A 903 -12.35 -40.59 -26.19
N LYS A 904 -12.91 -41.70 -25.73
CA LYS A 904 -13.55 -42.73 -26.60
C LYS A 904 -14.95 -42.38 -27.06
N PHE A 905 -15.58 -41.38 -26.48
CA PHE A 905 -16.94 -41.00 -26.86
C PHE A 905 -16.95 -40.29 -28.23
N LYS A 906 -17.90 -40.65 -29.11
CA LYS A 906 -18.03 -40.09 -30.45
C LYS A 906 -18.22 -38.56 -30.43
N ASP A 907 -18.79 -38.04 -29.34
CA ASP A 907 -19.08 -36.63 -29.11
C ASP A 907 -18.01 -35.95 -28.24
N TYR A 908 -16.81 -36.52 -28.12
CA TYR A 908 -15.75 -35.97 -27.23
C TYR A 908 -15.46 -34.49 -27.48
N GLY A 909 -15.44 -34.03 -28.74
CA GLY A 909 -15.22 -32.62 -29.08
C GLY A 909 -16.25 -31.68 -28.43
N SER A 910 -17.49 -32.12 -28.28
CA SER A 910 -18.53 -31.34 -27.59
C SER A 910 -18.45 -31.41 -26.05
N ARG A 911 -17.63 -32.31 -25.50
CA ARG A 911 -17.40 -32.50 -24.07
C ARG A 911 -16.24 -31.63 -23.55
N ILE A 912 -15.38 -31.14 -24.44
CA ILE A 912 -14.33 -30.19 -24.12
C ILE A 912 -15.01 -28.89 -23.68
N ARG A 913 -14.61 -28.36 -22.51
CA ARG A 913 -15.20 -27.14 -21.96
C ARG A 913 -14.19 -26.02 -21.93
N TYR A 914 -14.65 -24.78 -21.96
CA TYR A 914 -13.80 -23.60 -21.88
C TYR A 914 -14.40 -22.56 -20.94
N THR A 915 -13.53 -21.81 -20.28
CA THR A 915 -13.88 -20.57 -19.58
C THR A 915 -13.38 -19.41 -20.41
N LEU A 916 -14.24 -18.44 -20.68
CA LEU A 916 -13.90 -17.20 -21.36
C LEU A 916 -14.39 -16.02 -20.50
N ASN A 917 -13.43 -15.20 -20.05
CA ASN A 917 -13.73 -14.04 -19.24
C ASN A 917 -13.22 -12.77 -19.92
N PHE A 918 -14.11 -11.89 -20.36
CA PHE A 918 -13.76 -10.64 -21.02
C PHE A 918 -13.17 -9.58 -20.06
N ASN A 919 -12.19 -9.97 -19.27
CA ASN A 919 -11.44 -9.06 -18.41
C ASN A 919 -10.17 -8.57 -19.13
N LEU A 920 -10.28 -7.44 -19.84
CA LEU A 920 -9.13 -6.80 -20.50
C LEU A 920 -7.96 -6.53 -19.53
N GLY A 921 -8.23 -6.30 -18.24
CA GLY A 921 -7.20 -6.11 -17.24
C GLY A 921 -6.36 -7.36 -17.00
N ALA A 922 -6.98 -8.55 -17.03
CA ALA A 922 -6.27 -9.82 -16.93
C ALA A 922 -5.38 -10.05 -18.16
N VAL A 923 -5.89 -9.74 -19.36
CA VAL A 923 -5.15 -9.84 -20.61
C VAL A 923 -3.94 -8.90 -20.63
N VAL A 924 -4.14 -7.62 -20.28
CA VAL A 924 -3.04 -6.64 -20.19
C VAL A 924 -2.02 -7.03 -19.13
N GLY A 925 -2.48 -7.51 -17.98
CA GLY A 925 -1.61 -8.01 -16.91
C GLY A 925 -0.78 -9.23 -17.32
N TYR A 926 -1.36 -10.11 -18.13
CA TYR A 926 -0.67 -11.27 -18.70
C TYR A 926 0.42 -10.86 -19.68
N PHE A 927 0.12 -9.96 -20.62
CA PHE A 927 1.11 -9.46 -21.57
C PHE A 927 2.23 -8.64 -20.90
N ARG A 928 1.95 -7.94 -19.80
CA ARG A 928 2.98 -7.21 -19.02
C ARG A 928 3.96 -8.14 -18.32
N ARG A 929 3.51 -9.29 -17.83
CA ARG A 929 4.35 -10.25 -17.09
C ARG A 929 5.17 -11.16 -17.99
N GLY A 930 4.96 -11.11 -19.31
CA GLY A 930 5.57 -12.02 -20.27
C GLY A 930 4.87 -13.38 -20.34
N TRP A 931 5.11 -14.11 -21.43
CA TRP A 931 4.44 -15.38 -21.71
C TRP A 931 4.97 -16.55 -20.85
N PHE A 932 6.12 -16.38 -20.18
CA PHE A 932 6.74 -17.48 -19.41
C PHE A 932 7.67 -16.95 -18.31
#